data_a33396778c448d505b3863969613c15a
#
_entry.id   a33396778c448d505b3863969613c15a
#
_cell.length_a   1.000
_cell.length_b   1.000
_cell.length_c   1.000
_cell.angle_alpha   90.00
_cell.angle_beta   90.00
_cell.angle_gamma   90.00
#
_symmetry.space_group_name_H-M   'P 1'
#
loop_
_entity.id
_entity.type
_entity.pdbx_description
1 polymer ?
#
loop_
_entity_poly.entity_id
_entity_poly.type
_entity_poly.pdbx_seq_one_letter_code
_entity_poly.pdbx_strand_id
1 'polypeptide(L)'
;MFLRRRRVRRLTVVATLFAALAAVAAGPAGAIPDRTPSARPPLVEPIDPQRWRNPDDMTWADYRAVPGTRWADPDVEPTQRTFKGALVLLDYPDEEFTVSQPAGSTLFGNPQPSASGIPRDRLPQFYEDFLNKPGTLNNGHTINEYWMEDSGGRIGVDLTAFGVYRMPSKSYQYGVEDSMNPGACPTGDTCGKDIRADAKAAWTADAGAEETGKFDFVFYLAAGQDESSTWQEFGQMKFADRQDVPAVWGPPVPIGSGSNAAATRYVPWTSWQAAARIWPNATDGSSLQTESSGMAVYAHELSHILGIGDNYNNPYGTPLSRAYTGIWGMLSRGTFNGPGGPHTRWQIPATAGGSMGAQHVLRDKLKLGIVDEKNVLRLDRDTLKDSGLAVARVTARSAPPGEKGLAGVNITLGSDLSPSCDRKTDPLCDGGGYDNYTVEVVDRMGMDSFTPDNGVLISKTKNKDQAPFAWVIDAHPEDIDMVDFQRPDGTTQKITMGDYRQLSDALFHAGADSGSQYEYTDKANRLHFYVLDLKRDRSGVLSYTIAIRSLDGSGPQRRGVDLDRGVVRGNPSKGRATCTFDLANTGRAGNAGARLGSDVYRLSASATGRGWSAWLPNQLATAKAGTSVDVGVAVTAKSGADRHGKVVLTARSESDPRKTAKATCALRTR
;
A
#
# COMPACT_ATOMS: atom_id res chain seq x y z
N MET A 1 28.64 -15.43 69.70
CA MET A 1 28.42 -16.53 70.68
C MET A 1 27.68 -17.63 69.87
N PHE A 2 28.44 -18.71 69.69
CA PHE A 2 28.03 -20.09 69.22
C PHE A 2 26.90 -20.31 68.22
N LEU A 3 27.24 -20.68 66.98
CA LEU A 3 27.28 -21.99 66.34
C LEU A 3 26.12 -22.97 66.62
N ARG A 4 25.41 -23.42 65.56
CA ARG A 4 25.40 -24.83 65.16
C ARG A 4 24.67 -25.05 63.82
N ARG A 5 25.42 -25.68 62.91
CA ARG A 5 24.93 -26.38 61.69
C ARG A 5 24.09 -27.59 62.07
N ARG A 6 23.06 -27.94 61.25
CA ARG A 6 22.67 -29.32 60.99
C ARG A 6 22.18 -29.47 59.56
N ARG A 7 22.85 -30.34 58.84
CA ARG A 7 22.41 -30.96 57.57
C ARG A 7 21.38 -32.02 57.90
N VAL A 8 20.32 -32.18 57.06
CA VAL A 8 19.63 -33.45 56.83
C VAL A 8 19.05 -33.47 55.40
N ARG A 9 19.54 -34.32 54.63
CA ARG A 9 19.13 -35.27 53.58
C ARG A 9 17.80 -35.04 52.81
N ARG A 10 17.99 -35.19 51.52
CA ARG A 10 17.00 -35.36 50.44
C ARG A 10 16.04 -36.54 50.71
N LEU A 11 14.77 -36.35 50.39
CA LEU A 11 13.85 -37.41 49.93
C LEU A 11 13.07 -36.86 48.76
N THR A 12 13.26 -37.50 47.60
CA THR A 12 12.53 -37.35 46.38
C THR A 12 11.23 -38.15 46.51
N VAL A 13 10.06 -37.52 46.39
CA VAL A 13 8.81 -38.23 46.15
C VAL A 13 8.28 -37.82 44.79
N VAL A 14 8.30 -38.76 43.85
CA VAL A 14 7.65 -38.68 42.55
C VAL A 14 6.20 -39.01 42.76
N ALA A 15 5.30 -38.05 42.55
CA ALA A 15 3.86 -38.31 42.48
C ALA A 15 3.46 -38.19 40.98
N THR A 16 3.20 -39.34 40.38
CA THR A 16 2.58 -39.48 39.06
C THR A 16 1.08 -39.24 39.18
N LEU A 17 0.58 -38.12 38.68
CA LEU A 17 -0.84 -37.92 38.43
C LEU A 17 -1.18 -38.32 36.99
N PHE A 18 -1.96 -39.38 36.82
CA PHE A 18 -2.62 -39.76 35.57
C PHE A 18 -3.83 -38.82 35.39
N ALA A 19 -3.78 -37.92 34.39
CA ALA A 19 -4.97 -37.26 33.88
C ALA A 19 -5.46 -38.03 32.65
N ALA A 20 -6.62 -38.64 32.76
CA ALA A 20 -7.31 -39.29 31.64
C ALA A 20 -7.91 -38.21 30.74
N LEU A 21 -7.33 -37.97 29.56
CA LEU A 21 -8.00 -37.22 28.50
C LEU A 21 -8.92 -38.20 27.74
N ALA A 22 -10.20 -37.89 27.74
CA ALA A 22 -11.18 -38.50 26.84
C ALA A 22 -10.93 -38.00 25.42
N ALA A 23 -10.31 -38.83 24.58
CA ALA A 23 -10.17 -38.56 23.15
C ALA A 23 -11.54 -38.79 22.47
N VAL A 24 -12.18 -37.73 22.03
CA VAL A 24 -13.25 -37.80 21.04
C VAL A 24 -12.61 -38.14 19.71
N ALA A 25 -12.82 -39.35 19.23
CA ALA A 25 -12.37 -39.84 17.93
C ALA A 25 -13.12 -39.06 16.82
N ALA A 26 -12.49 -38.04 16.24
CA ALA A 26 -12.88 -37.53 14.94
C ALA A 26 -12.43 -38.59 13.89
N GLY A 27 -13.40 -39.14 13.15
CA GLY A 27 -13.15 -40.07 12.08
C GLY A 27 -12.18 -39.47 11.01
N PRO A 28 -11.41 -40.31 10.29
CA PRO A 28 -10.43 -39.84 9.37
C PRO A 28 -11.10 -39.16 8.18
N ALA A 29 -10.97 -37.83 8.08
CA ALA A 29 -11.10 -37.13 6.82
C ALA A 29 -10.06 -37.74 5.88
N GLY A 30 -10.50 -38.37 4.80
CA GLY A 30 -9.64 -39.02 3.84
C GLY A 30 -8.51 -38.09 3.39
N ALA A 31 -7.30 -38.41 3.83
CA ALA A 31 -6.09 -37.76 3.40
C ALA A 31 -5.97 -37.94 1.88
N ILE A 32 -6.07 -36.87 1.11
CA ILE A 32 -5.62 -36.80 -0.28
C ILE A 32 -4.12 -37.11 -0.20
N PRO A 33 -3.58 -38.11 -0.96
CA PRO A 33 -2.18 -38.40 -0.91
C PRO A 33 -1.40 -37.14 -1.27
N ASP A 34 -0.55 -36.71 -0.37
CA ASP A 34 0.40 -35.63 -0.51
C ASP A 34 1.38 -35.95 -1.67
N ARG A 35 0.95 -35.65 -2.89
CA ARG A 35 1.84 -35.70 -4.06
C ARG A 35 2.49 -34.34 -4.12
N THR A 36 3.75 -34.27 -3.75
CA THR A 36 4.62 -33.10 -4.00
C THR A 36 4.29 -32.49 -5.37
N PRO A 37 3.96 -31.21 -5.45
CA PRO A 37 3.70 -30.56 -6.73
C PRO A 37 4.87 -30.81 -7.68
N SER A 38 4.59 -31.18 -8.91
CA SER A 38 5.63 -31.38 -9.92
C SER A 38 6.34 -30.05 -10.15
N ALA A 39 7.66 -30.04 -10.04
CA ALA A 39 8.46 -28.83 -10.21
C ALA A 39 8.19 -28.18 -11.58
N ARG A 40 8.07 -26.86 -11.58
CA ARG A 40 7.90 -26.04 -12.78
C ARG A 40 9.00 -26.33 -13.82
N PRO A 41 8.66 -26.52 -15.10
CA PRO A 41 9.67 -26.64 -16.14
C PRO A 41 10.49 -25.35 -16.27
N PRO A 42 11.83 -25.41 -16.39
CA PRO A 42 12.70 -24.24 -16.40
C PRO A 42 12.39 -23.17 -17.47
N LEU A 43 11.71 -23.59 -18.57
CA LEU A 43 11.35 -22.71 -19.70
C LEU A 43 9.92 -22.18 -19.64
N VAL A 44 9.20 -22.37 -18.55
CA VAL A 44 7.83 -21.91 -18.37
C VAL A 44 7.81 -20.90 -17.22
N GLU A 45 7.53 -19.66 -17.55
CA GLU A 45 7.35 -18.61 -16.55
C GLU A 45 5.98 -18.71 -15.86
N PRO A 46 5.85 -18.29 -14.58
CA PRO A 46 4.55 -18.07 -13.96
C PRO A 46 3.69 -17.10 -14.79
N ILE A 47 2.38 -17.24 -14.71
CA ILE A 47 1.49 -16.35 -15.47
C ILE A 47 1.50 -14.91 -14.95
N ASP A 48 1.83 -14.75 -13.67
CA ASP A 48 1.83 -13.47 -12.95
C ASP A 48 2.95 -13.45 -11.90
N PRO A 49 4.22 -13.36 -12.34
CA PRO A 49 5.34 -13.38 -11.40
C PRO A 49 5.37 -12.11 -10.56
N GLN A 50 5.40 -12.25 -9.23
CA GLN A 50 5.64 -11.15 -8.32
C GLN A 50 7.07 -10.64 -8.50
N ARG A 51 7.22 -9.33 -8.70
CA ARG A 51 8.51 -8.66 -8.90
C ARG A 51 8.48 -7.32 -8.18
N TRP A 52 8.31 -7.39 -6.85
CA TRP A 52 8.34 -6.17 -6.05
C TRP A 52 9.73 -5.53 -6.08
N ARG A 53 9.77 -4.21 -5.97
CA ARG A 53 10.99 -3.40 -5.96
C ARG A 53 11.01 -2.52 -4.72
N ASN A 54 12.22 -2.33 -4.15
CA ASN A 54 12.37 -1.31 -3.13
C ASN A 54 12.11 0.09 -3.75
N PRO A 55 11.21 0.90 -3.17
CA PRO A 55 11.00 2.27 -3.65
C PRO A 55 12.27 3.13 -3.66
N ASP A 56 13.23 2.86 -2.78
CA ASP A 56 14.51 3.57 -2.70
C ASP A 56 15.35 3.41 -3.98
N ASP A 57 15.17 2.31 -4.71
CA ASP A 57 15.86 2.02 -5.97
C ASP A 57 15.12 2.55 -7.21
N MET A 58 13.97 3.21 -7.04
CA MET A 58 13.18 3.74 -8.15
C MET A 58 13.66 5.14 -8.55
N THR A 59 13.52 5.43 -9.83
CA THR A 59 13.91 6.71 -10.46
C THR A 59 12.77 7.23 -11.33
N TRP A 60 12.84 8.45 -11.83
CA TRP A 60 11.87 8.99 -12.79
C TRP A 60 11.73 8.14 -14.07
N ALA A 61 12.69 7.29 -14.40
CA ALA A 61 12.58 6.34 -15.51
C ALA A 61 11.54 5.22 -15.24
N ASP A 62 11.12 5.05 -14.00
CA ASP A 62 10.08 4.09 -13.58
C ASP A 62 8.66 4.65 -13.71
N TYR A 63 8.52 5.97 -13.92
CA TYR A 63 7.21 6.58 -14.16
C TYR A 63 6.58 6.05 -15.45
N ARG A 64 5.28 5.77 -15.39
CA ARG A 64 4.49 5.30 -16.51
C ARG A 64 3.14 6.01 -16.55
N ALA A 65 2.92 6.81 -17.57
CA ALA A 65 1.66 7.54 -17.73
C ALA A 65 0.46 6.61 -17.87
N VAL A 66 -0.72 7.05 -17.42
CA VAL A 66 -1.99 6.35 -17.60
C VAL A 66 -2.45 6.48 -19.04
N PRO A 67 -2.55 5.38 -19.81
CA PRO A 67 -2.91 5.45 -21.24
C PRO A 67 -4.29 6.03 -21.48
N GLY A 68 -4.38 6.89 -22.50
CA GLY A 68 -5.65 7.47 -22.92
C GLY A 68 -6.17 8.61 -22.05
N THR A 69 -5.37 9.06 -21.07
CA THR A 69 -5.66 10.22 -20.21
C THR A 69 -4.72 11.39 -20.53
N ARG A 70 -5.08 12.57 -20.07
CA ARG A 70 -4.27 13.80 -20.16
C ARG A 70 -4.41 14.61 -18.86
N TRP A 71 -4.30 13.92 -17.70
CA TRP A 71 -4.54 14.57 -16.41
C TRP A 71 -3.52 15.66 -16.07
N ALA A 72 -2.29 15.55 -16.60
CA ALA A 72 -1.25 16.58 -16.47
C ALA A 72 -1.47 17.79 -17.38
N ASP A 73 -2.40 17.73 -18.34
CA ASP A 73 -2.70 18.82 -19.26
C ASP A 73 -3.56 19.87 -18.55
N PRO A 74 -3.05 21.10 -18.33
CA PRO A 74 -3.79 22.14 -17.60
C PRO A 74 -5.04 22.64 -18.35
N ASP A 75 -5.20 22.34 -19.63
CA ASP A 75 -6.38 22.71 -20.42
C ASP A 75 -7.54 21.70 -20.24
N VAL A 76 -7.32 20.62 -19.48
CA VAL A 76 -8.38 19.64 -19.19
C VAL A 76 -9.11 20.03 -17.91
N GLU A 77 -10.33 20.51 -18.10
CA GLU A 77 -11.20 20.91 -16.99
C GLU A 77 -11.80 19.71 -16.24
N PRO A 78 -11.90 19.75 -14.92
CA PRO A 78 -12.58 18.73 -14.14
C PRO A 78 -14.09 18.75 -14.41
N THR A 79 -14.72 17.58 -14.39
CA THR A 79 -16.15 17.44 -14.75
C THR A 79 -17.12 17.84 -13.65
N GLN A 80 -16.65 18.00 -12.41
CA GLN A 80 -17.50 18.33 -11.27
C GLN A 80 -17.09 19.63 -10.58
N ARG A 81 -15.83 19.76 -10.17
CA ARG A 81 -15.38 20.91 -9.37
C ARG A 81 -13.87 21.12 -9.44
N THR A 82 -13.46 22.38 -9.52
CA THR A 82 -12.11 22.82 -9.15
C THR A 82 -12.15 23.44 -7.76
N PHE A 83 -11.36 22.89 -6.82
CA PHE A 83 -11.13 23.49 -5.51
C PHE A 83 -10.10 24.60 -5.64
N LYS A 84 -10.44 25.79 -5.14
CA LYS A 84 -9.56 26.96 -5.11
C LYS A 84 -8.86 27.05 -3.78
N GLY A 85 -7.53 26.89 -3.76
CA GLY A 85 -6.72 26.98 -2.55
C GLY A 85 -5.89 28.25 -2.51
N ALA A 86 -5.74 28.83 -1.32
CA ALA A 86 -4.71 29.83 -1.07
C ALA A 86 -3.39 29.14 -0.67
N LEU A 87 -2.27 29.55 -1.27
CA LEU A 87 -0.92 29.14 -0.88
C LEU A 87 -0.21 30.33 -0.21
N VAL A 88 -0.16 30.33 1.12
CA VAL A 88 0.33 31.47 1.92
C VAL A 88 1.75 31.20 2.39
N LEU A 89 2.72 31.88 1.83
CA LEU A 89 4.14 31.68 2.09
C LEU A 89 4.61 32.42 3.35
N LEU A 90 5.37 31.72 4.21
CA LEU A 90 5.80 32.19 5.52
C LEU A 90 7.30 32.00 5.70
N ASP A 91 8.02 33.02 6.13
CA ASP A 91 9.42 32.91 6.56
C ASP A 91 9.59 33.44 8.00
N TYR A 92 10.78 33.27 8.58
CA TYR A 92 11.04 33.59 9.97
C TYR A 92 12.19 34.59 10.14
N PRO A 93 12.31 35.26 11.29
CA PRO A 93 13.44 36.16 11.57
C PRO A 93 14.81 35.46 11.51
N ASP A 94 14.85 34.15 11.79
CA ASP A 94 16.04 33.31 11.84
C ASP A 94 16.15 32.33 10.65
N GLU A 95 15.13 32.23 9.82
CA GLU A 95 15.13 31.30 8.68
C GLU A 95 14.33 31.86 7.50
N GLU A 96 15.01 32.14 6.41
CA GLU A 96 14.41 32.49 5.11
C GLU A 96 14.15 31.23 4.28
N PHE A 97 13.35 31.36 3.21
CA PHE A 97 13.14 30.26 2.28
C PHE A 97 14.45 29.67 1.81
N THR A 98 14.55 28.35 1.88
CA THR A 98 15.76 27.60 1.50
C THR A 98 16.12 27.84 0.04
N VAL A 99 15.14 27.82 -0.89
CA VAL A 99 15.37 28.06 -2.32
C VAL A 99 15.84 29.47 -2.63
N SER A 100 15.73 30.44 -1.70
CA SER A 100 16.31 31.77 -1.87
C SER A 100 17.82 31.83 -1.59
N GLN A 101 18.36 30.78 -0.97
CA GLN A 101 19.76 30.69 -0.57
C GLN A 101 20.64 30.13 -1.71
N PRO A 102 21.95 30.33 -1.68
CA PRO A 102 22.88 29.68 -2.59
C PRO A 102 22.84 28.16 -2.47
N ALA A 103 23.05 27.44 -3.57
CA ALA A 103 23.06 25.99 -3.59
C ALA A 103 24.00 25.39 -2.54
N GLY A 104 23.51 24.42 -1.76
CA GLY A 104 24.27 23.72 -0.73
C GLY A 104 24.65 24.55 0.49
N SER A 105 24.08 25.75 0.68
CA SER A 105 24.54 26.72 1.72
C SER A 105 23.85 26.56 3.08
N THR A 106 22.76 25.82 3.20
CA THR A 106 22.04 25.67 4.46
C THR A 106 22.59 24.52 5.31
N LEU A 107 22.19 24.45 6.58
CA LEU A 107 22.63 23.45 7.54
C LEU A 107 22.44 22.01 7.05
N PHE A 108 21.34 21.73 6.32
CA PHE A 108 21.04 20.41 5.74
C PHE A 108 21.69 20.19 4.35
N GLY A 109 22.50 21.13 3.86
CA GLY A 109 23.10 21.05 2.53
C GLY A 109 22.15 21.43 1.38
N ASN A 110 20.99 21.99 1.67
CA ASN A 110 20.07 22.56 0.69
C ASN A 110 20.40 24.06 0.39
N PRO A 111 19.79 24.69 -0.63
CA PRO A 111 18.94 24.09 -1.66
C PRO A 111 19.72 23.32 -2.71
N GLN A 112 18.99 22.53 -3.51
CA GLN A 112 19.58 21.87 -4.67
C GLN A 112 19.90 22.87 -5.79
N PRO A 113 20.92 22.58 -6.64
CA PRO A 113 21.27 23.47 -7.76
C PRO A 113 20.13 23.76 -8.73
N SER A 114 19.13 22.86 -8.82
CA SER A 114 17.97 22.99 -9.71
C SER A 114 17.07 24.19 -9.38
N ALA A 115 17.07 24.64 -8.11
CA ALA A 115 16.32 25.81 -7.67
C ALA A 115 17.01 26.44 -6.45
N SER A 116 17.83 27.45 -6.68
CA SER A 116 18.57 28.17 -5.64
C SER A 116 18.72 29.65 -6.02
N GLY A 117 18.89 30.51 -5.02
CA GLY A 117 19.08 31.95 -5.23
C GLY A 117 17.82 32.64 -5.80
N ILE A 118 16.64 32.13 -5.55
CA ILE A 118 15.38 32.72 -6.03
C ILE A 118 15.07 33.98 -5.19
N PRO A 119 14.90 35.16 -5.80
CA PRO A 119 14.56 36.38 -5.06
C PRO A 119 13.28 36.22 -4.25
N ARG A 120 13.26 36.79 -3.04
CA ARG A 120 12.13 36.68 -2.09
C ARG A 120 10.78 37.12 -2.70
N ASP A 121 10.78 38.14 -3.52
CA ASP A 121 9.59 38.66 -4.21
C ASP A 121 9.09 37.74 -5.35
N ARG A 122 9.87 36.73 -5.74
CA ARG A 122 9.55 35.73 -6.76
C ARG A 122 9.09 34.41 -6.18
N LEU A 123 9.23 34.19 -4.87
CA LEU A 123 8.88 32.92 -4.22
C LEU A 123 7.39 32.56 -4.35
N PRO A 124 6.40 33.49 -4.20
CA PRO A 124 5.02 33.12 -4.39
C PRO A 124 4.76 32.56 -5.79
N GLN A 125 5.22 33.22 -6.85
CA GLN A 125 5.06 32.73 -8.22
C GLN A 125 5.82 31.42 -8.47
N PHE A 126 7.01 31.25 -7.86
CA PHE A 126 7.79 30.01 -7.99
C PHE A 126 7.03 28.79 -7.45
N TYR A 127 6.47 28.89 -6.23
CA TYR A 127 5.73 27.77 -5.63
C TYR A 127 4.35 27.57 -6.25
N GLU A 128 3.68 28.62 -6.68
CA GLU A 128 2.45 28.52 -7.46
C GLU A 128 2.68 27.75 -8.77
N ASP A 129 3.73 28.13 -9.51
CA ASP A 129 4.10 27.42 -10.75
C ASP A 129 4.54 25.99 -10.49
N PHE A 130 5.33 25.75 -9.43
CA PHE A 130 5.81 24.41 -9.07
C PHE A 130 4.69 23.42 -8.75
N LEU A 131 3.58 23.89 -8.15
CA LEU A 131 2.45 23.03 -7.74
C LEU A 131 1.35 22.98 -8.81
N ASN A 132 1.11 24.05 -9.57
CA ASN A 132 0.01 24.12 -10.52
C ASN A 132 0.40 23.80 -11.96
N LYS A 133 1.66 24.08 -12.38
CA LYS A 133 2.05 24.02 -13.79
C LYS A 133 3.02 22.87 -14.07
N PRO A 134 2.73 22.04 -15.08
CA PRO A 134 3.73 21.06 -15.55
C PRO A 134 5.01 21.75 -15.99
N GLY A 135 6.15 21.34 -15.42
CA GLY A 135 7.45 21.94 -15.69
C GLY A 135 8.59 20.94 -15.53
N THR A 136 9.80 21.37 -15.92
CA THR A 136 11.00 20.52 -15.79
C THR A 136 11.31 20.19 -14.34
N LEU A 137 11.10 21.13 -13.41
CA LEU A 137 11.45 20.97 -12.01
C LEU A 137 10.57 19.93 -11.30
N ASN A 138 9.27 19.92 -11.60
CA ASN A 138 8.31 18.95 -11.02
C ASN A 138 8.11 17.72 -11.94
N ASN A 139 8.98 17.51 -12.95
CA ASN A 139 8.88 16.43 -13.92
C ASN A 139 7.52 16.34 -14.65
N GLY A 140 6.84 17.47 -14.79
CA GLY A 140 5.53 17.57 -15.43
C GLY A 140 4.34 17.24 -14.53
N HIS A 141 4.55 16.99 -13.23
CA HIS A 141 3.50 16.55 -12.31
C HIS A 141 3.04 17.68 -11.38
N THR A 142 1.74 17.74 -11.14
CA THR A 142 1.09 18.82 -10.38
C THR A 142 0.06 18.28 -9.39
N ILE A 143 -0.35 19.11 -8.42
CA ILE A 143 -1.42 18.75 -7.49
C ILE A 143 -2.77 18.57 -8.22
N ASN A 144 -3.01 19.36 -9.27
CA ASN A 144 -4.19 19.20 -10.11
C ASN A 144 -4.21 17.84 -10.80
N GLU A 145 -3.07 17.41 -11.38
CA GLU A 145 -2.94 16.08 -11.99
C GLU A 145 -3.28 14.97 -11.00
N TYR A 146 -2.77 15.05 -9.77
CA TYR A 146 -3.07 14.06 -8.73
C TYR A 146 -4.57 13.88 -8.54
N TRP A 147 -5.29 14.99 -8.28
CA TRP A 147 -6.73 14.94 -8.02
C TRP A 147 -7.56 14.59 -9.24
N MET A 148 -7.13 15.02 -10.42
CA MET A 148 -7.75 14.62 -11.69
C MET A 148 -7.61 13.10 -11.93
N GLU A 149 -6.42 12.54 -11.73
CA GLU A 149 -6.19 11.10 -11.88
C GLU A 149 -6.97 10.30 -10.85
N ASP A 150 -6.84 10.65 -9.58
CA ASP A 150 -7.43 9.90 -8.47
C ASP A 150 -8.97 9.91 -8.49
N SER A 151 -9.56 11.00 -8.98
CA SER A 151 -11.02 11.14 -9.15
C SER A 151 -11.55 10.68 -10.52
N GLY A 152 -10.67 10.26 -11.44
CA GLY A 152 -11.08 9.96 -12.82
C GLY A 152 -11.62 11.19 -13.57
N GLY A 153 -11.01 12.35 -13.37
CA GLY A 153 -11.33 13.62 -14.04
C GLY A 153 -12.50 14.40 -13.41
N ARG A 154 -12.85 14.14 -12.16
CA ARG A 154 -13.98 14.84 -11.50
C ARG A 154 -13.55 16.07 -10.73
N ILE A 155 -12.43 16.00 -10.05
CA ILE A 155 -11.95 17.02 -9.12
C ILE A 155 -10.61 17.55 -9.62
N GLY A 156 -10.50 18.87 -9.67
CA GLY A 156 -9.25 19.59 -9.89
C GLY A 156 -8.90 20.46 -8.70
N VAL A 157 -7.68 20.98 -8.68
CA VAL A 157 -7.14 21.90 -7.67
C VAL A 157 -6.40 23.02 -8.37
N ASP A 158 -6.67 24.26 -7.96
CA ASP A 158 -5.98 25.44 -8.43
C ASP A 158 -5.55 26.29 -7.23
N LEU A 159 -4.27 26.65 -7.16
CA LEU A 159 -3.69 27.41 -6.06
C LEU A 159 -3.37 28.84 -6.49
N THR A 160 -3.63 29.80 -5.60
CA THR A 160 -3.17 31.18 -5.73
C THR A 160 -2.21 31.52 -4.60
N ALA A 161 -1.01 31.98 -4.92
CA ALA A 161 0.03 32.24 -3.92
C ALA A 161 0.00 33.68 -3.37
N PHE A 162 0.32 33.81 -2.09
CA PHE A 162 0.40 35.06 -1.34
C PHE A 162 1.67 35.14 -0.49
N GLY A 163 2.15 36.34 -0.21
CA GLY A 163 3.27 36.59 0.71
C GLY A 163 4.55 36.96 -0.07
N VAL A 164 5.71 36.77 0.48
CA VAL A 164 6.12 36.02 1.69
C VAL A 164 5.90 36.89 2.93
N TYR A 165 5.21 36.33 3.94
CA TYR A 165 5.00 37.02 5.22
C TYR A 165 6.06 36.61 6.25
N ARG A 166 6.70 37.63 6.90
CA ARG A 166 7.65 37.41 7.97
C ARG A 166 6.91 37.14 9.28
N MET A 167 7.11 35.94 9.84
CA MET A 167 6.49 35.58 11.11
C MET A 167 7.12 36.36 12.28
N PRO A 168 6.36 36.67 13.34
CA PRO A 168 6.86 37.44 14.48
C PRO A 168 7.82 36.62 15.38
N SER A 169 7.74 35.28 15.33
CA SER A 169 8.57 34.40 16.17
C SER A 169 9.58 33.61 15.31
N LYS A 170 10.57 33.04 15.95
CA LYS A 170 11.61 32.20 15.32
C LYS A 170 11.04 30.86 14.86
N SER A 171 11.68 30.24 13.89
CA SER A 171 11.23 28.98 13.26
C SER A 171 10.96 27.88 14.31
N TYR A 172 11.92 27.61 15.20
CA TYR A 172 11.81 26.59 16.24
C TYR A 172 10.73 26.88 17.30
N GLN A 173 10.34 28.14 17.52
CA GLN A 173 9.27 28.47 18.47
C GLN A 173 7.88 28.01 17.99
N TYR A 174 7.73 27.77 16.69
CA TYR A 174 6.55 27.16 16.06
C TYR A 174 6.67 25.64 15.90
N GLY A 175 7.89 25.12 15.76
CA GLY A 175 8.14 23.69 15.54
C GLY A 175 8.30 22.89 16.83
N VAL A 176 8.73 23.49 17.93
CA VAL A 176 8.91 22.80 19.21
C VAL A 176 7.63 22.87 20.03
N GLU A 177 6.93 21.74 20.11
CA GLU A 177 5.74 21.56 20.94
C GLU A 177 5.97 20.44 21.96
N ASP A 178 5.44 20.56 23.18
CA ASP A 178 5.60 19.54 24.22
C ASP A 178 5.01 18.18 23.83
N SER A 179 3.94 18.17 23.03
CA SER A 179 3.32 16.96 22.54
C SER A 179 4.12 16.24 21.45
N MET A 180 4.89 16.98 20.67
CA MET A 180 5.71 16.49 19.55
C MET A 180 7.17 16.29 19.98
N ASN A 181 7.75 17.30 20.64
CA ASN A 181 9.17 17.42 20.99
C ASN A 181 9.38 17.64 22.49
N PRO A 182 9.06 16.66 23.36
CA PRO A 182 9.13 16.85 24.80
C PRO A 182 10.51 17.32 25.28
N GLY A 183 10.56 18.49 25.95
CA GLY A 183 11.79 19.04 26.49
C GLY A 183 12.78 19.61 25.48
N ALA A 184 12.38 19.77 24.21
CA ALA A 184 13.25 20.33 23.16
C ALA A 184 13.28 21.87 23.18
N CYS A 185 12.32 22.55 23.80
CA CYS A 185 12.31 24.01 23.89
C CYS A 185 13.51 24.51 24.73
N PRO A 186 14.34 25.46 24.21
CA PRO A 186 15.47 26.00 24.95
C PRO A 186 15.05 26.67 26.26
N THR A 187 15.84 26.47 27.33
CA THR A 187 15.55 27.04 28.65
C THR A 187 15.43 28.56 28.57
N GLY A 188 14.33 29.10 29.06
CA GLY A 188 14.05 30.54 29.06
C GLY A 188 13.40 31.07 27.77
N ASP A 189 13.15 30.22 26.80
CA ASP A 189 12.38 30.57 25.59
C ASP A 189 10.90 30.13 25.72
N THR A 190 10.07 30.58 24.79
CA THR A 190 8.66 30.23 24.72
C THR A 190 8.39 29.59 23.36
N CYS A 191 8.11 28.29 23.34
CA CYS A 191 7.75 27.51 22.16
C CYS A 191 6.24 27.23 22.11
N GLY A 192 5.79 26.40 21.15
CA GLY A 192 4.38 26.09 20.96
C GLY A 192 3.56 27.29 20.46
N LYS A 193 4.18 28.15 19.66
CA LYS A 193 3.50 29.30 19.03
C LYS A 193 2.53 28.84 17.96
N ASP A 194 1.42 29.55 17.84
CA ASP A 194 0.40 29.26 16.80
C ASP A 194 0.76 29.95 15.47
N ILE A 195 1.40 29.20 14.59
CA ILE A 195 1.79 29.71 13.27
C ILE A 195 0.60 30.04 12.38
N ARG A 196 -0.54 29.29 12.49
CA ARG A 196 -1.74 29.58 11.69
C ARG A 196 -2.39 30.90 12.08
N ALA A 197 -2.43 31.18 13.37
CA ALA A 197 -2.95 32.44 13.86
C ALA A 197 -2.13 33.64 13.36
N ASP A 198 -0.81 33.56 13.51
CA ASP A 198 0.12 34.61 13.05
C ASP A 198 0.08 34.79 11.52
N ALA A 199 0.08 33.67 10.77
CA ALA A 199 0.01 33.69 9.33
C ALA A 199 -1.31 34.28 8.79
N LYS A 200 -2.44 33.85 9.37
CA LYS A 200 -3.76 34.36 8.99
C LYS A 200 -3.87 35.86 9.27
N ALA A 201 -3.33 36.31 10.40
CA ALA A 201 -3.32 37.74 10.74
C ALA A 201 -2.51 38.55 9.72
N ALA A 202 -1.30 38.11 9.37
CA ALA A 202 -0.45 38.77 8.39
C ALA A 202 -1.08 38.79 6.98
N TRP A 203 -1.61 37.66 6.52
CA TRP A 203 -2.27 37.56 5.21
C TRP A 203 -3.54 38.40 5.15
N THR A 204 -4.37 38.40 6.20
CA THR A 204 -5.61 39.21 6.24
C THR A 204 -5.30 40.72 6.29
N ALA A 205 -4.20 41.10 6.97
CA ALA A 205 -3.77 42.50 7.00
C ALA A 205 -3.31 43.02 5.62
N ASP A 206 -2.73 42.15 4.81
CA ASP A 206 -2.24 42.49 3.45
C ASP A 206 -3.36 42.43 2.39
N ALA A 207 -4.02 41.27 2.27
CA ALA A 207 -5.00 41.00 1.21
C ALA A 207 -6.41 41.42 1.54
N GLY A 208 -6.75 41.64 2.81
CA GLY A 208 -8.11 41.96 3.29
C GLY A 208 -8.97 40.70 3.52
N ALA A 209 -9.96 40.86 4.41
CA ALA A 209 -10.86 39.78 4.81
C ALA A 209 -11.76 39.25 3.66
N GLU A 210 -12.12 40.10 2.71
CA GLU A 210 -12.92 39.69 1.55
C GLU A 210 -12.12 38.75 0.63
N GLU A 211 -10.86 39.08 0.34
CA GLU A 211 -10.01 38.27 -0.52
C GLU A 211 -9.69 36.93 0.13
N THR A 212 -9.30 36.96 1.41
CA THR A 212 -8.96 35.72 2.16
C THR A 212 -10.14 34.76 2.33
N GLY A 213 -11.38 35.26 2.22
CA GLY A 213 -12.61 34.47 2.31
C GLY A 213 -13.06 33.80 1.00
N LYS A 214 -12.35 34.00 -0.12
CA LYS A 214 -12.72 33.43 -1.43
C LYS A 214 -12.27 32.00 -1.68
N PHE A 215 -11.38 31.50 -0.84
CA PHE A 215 -10.74 30.20 -1.04
C PHE A 215 -11.48 29.07 -0.30
N ASP A 216 -11.53 27.91 -0.92
CA ASP A 216 -12.11 26.70 -0.35
C ASP A 216 -11.25 26.15 0.80
N PHE A 217 -9.94 26.34 0.73
CA PHE A 217 -8.95 25.91 1.73
C PHE A 217 -7.68 26.76 1.67
N VAL A 218 -6.80 26.58 2.67
CA VAL A 218 -5.53 27.30 2.78
C VAL A 218 -4.37 26.34 3.04
N PHE A 219 -3.31 26.46 2.26
CA PHE A 219 -2.00 25.88 2.56
C PHE A 219 -1.06 26.99 3.06
N TYR A 220 -0.61 26.89 4.31
CA TYR A 220 0.45 27.71 4.85
C TYR A 220 1.79 27.05 4.56
N LEU A 221 2.57 27.60 3.63
CA LEU A 221 3.88 27.10 3.22
C LEU A 221 4.97 27.82 3.98
N ALA A 222 5.57 27.13 4.94
CA ALA A 222 6.64 27.65 5.78
C ALA A 222 8.03 27.33 5.20
N ALA A 223 8.98 28.23 5.42
CA ALA A 223 10.39 28.04 5.03
C ALA A 223 11.01 26.81 5.71
N GLY A 224 11.92 26.14 5.02
CA GLY A 224 12.71 25.03 5.54
C GLY A 224 12.08 23.65 5.40
N GLN A 225 12.63 22.69 6.16
CA GLN A 225 12.18 21.29 6.17
C GLN A 225 11.05 21.06 7.18
N ASP A 226 10.30 19.97 6.99
CA ASP A 226 9.45 19.42 8.02
C ASP A 226 10.20 18.47 8.95
N GLU A 227 9.68 18.29 10.16
CA GLU A 227 10.26 17.41 11.17
C GLU A 227 10.39 15.97 10.66
N SER A 228 9.31 15.43 10.08
CA SER A 228 9.24 14.03 9.68
C SER A 228 10.15 13.66 8.50
N SER A 229 10.53 14.63 7.68
CA SER A 229 11.43 14.42 6.54
C SER A 229 12.92 14.37 6.93
N THR A 230 13.25 14.70 8.17
CA THR A 230 14.62 14.88 8.63
C THR A 230 15.07 13.96 9.79
N TRP A 231 14.18 13.12 10.29
CA TRP A 231 14.47 12.34 11.50
C TRP A 231 15.66 11.40 11.42
N GLN A 232 15.61 10.45 10.47
CA GLN A 232 16.66 9.44 10.32
C GLN A 232 17.90 10.05 9.67
N GLU A 233 17.70 10.85 8.64
CA GLU A 233 18.74 11.46 7.81
C GLU A 233 19.67 12.36 8.63
N PHE A 234 19.11 13.08 9.61
CA PHE A 234 19.85 13.99 10.50
C PHE A 234 19.86 13.53 11.96
N GLY A 235 19.71 12.23 12.14
CA GLY A 235 19.85 11.47 13.37
C GLY A 235 20.76 10.27 13.16
N GLN A 236 20.19 9.08 13.25
CA GLN A 236 20.92 7.80 13.21
C GLN A 236 21.66 7.49 11.91
N MET A 237 21.25 8.08 10.78
CA MET A 237 21.97 7.90 9.51
C MET A 237 23.23 8.78 9.43
N LYS A 238 23.25 9.90 10.13
CA LYS A 238 24.33 10.90 10.05
C LYS A 238 25.30 10.82 11.25
N PHE A 239 24.82 10.49 12.42
CA PHE A 239 25.58 10.47 13.68
C PHE A 239 25.56 9.05 14.29
N ALA A 240 26.72 8.60 14.79
CA ALA A 240 26.83 7.26 15.40
C ALA A 240 26.08 7.17 16.73
N ASP A 241 26.14 8.25 17.54
CA ASP A 241 25.43 8.38 18.81
C ASP A 241 24.80 9.78 18.93
N ARG A 242 23.82 9.92 19.81
CA ARG A 242 23.20 11.21 20.13
C ARG A 242 24.16 12.24 20.70
N GLN A 243 25.24 11.78 21.36
CA GLN A 243 26.31 12.62 21.90
C GLN A 243 27.25 13.18 20.80
N ASP A 244 27.26 12.54 19.63
CA ASP A 244 28.09 12.96 18.50
C ASP A 244 27.50 14.12 17.69
N VAL A 245 26.26 14.53 18.02
CA VAL A 245 25.61 15.66 17.35
C VAL A 245 26.33 16.96 17.71
N PRO A 246 26.97 17.66 16.76
CA PRO A 246 27.76 18.86 17.06
C PRO A 246 26.85 20.05 17.40
N ALA A 247 27.42 21.07 18.05
CA ALA A 247 26.69 22.24 18.52
C ALA A 247 25.97 23.02 17.41
N VAL A 248 26.47 22.98 16.19
CA VAL A 248 25.81 23.61 15.03
C VAL A 248 24.43 23.02 14.74
N TRP A 249 24.19 21.77 15.14
CA TRP A 249 22.91 21.07 15.01
C TRP A 249 22.06 21.13 16.29
N GLY A 250 22.60 21.80 17.33
CA GLY A 250 21.95 21.98 18.62
C GLY A 250 21.06 23.22 18.68
N PRO A 251 20.48 23.50 19.86
CA PRO A 251 19.72 24.71 20.09
C PRO A 251 20.60 25.98 19.93
N PRO A 252 19.98 27.12 19.58
CA PRO A 252 20.72 28.38 19.36
C PRO A 252 21.41 28.86 20.65
N VAL A 253 22.63 29.36 20.50
CA VAL A 253 23.42 29.99 21.60
C VAL A 253 22.98 31.46 21.72
N PRO A 254 22.80 32.02 22.97
CA PRO A 254 23.15 31.48 24.31
C PRO A 254 22.01 30.68 25.00
N ILE A 255 20.91 30.44 24.35
CA ILE A 255 19.72 29.83 24.96
C ILE A 255 19.93 28.34 25.28
N GLY A 256 20.94 27.68 24.70
CA GLY A 256 21.14 26.27 24.85
C GLY A 256 21.97 25.84 26.03
N SER A 257 21.34 25.29 27.07
CA SER A 257 21.98 24.38 28.03
C SER A 257 21.57 22.91 27.81
N GLY A 258 20.86 22.63 26.74
CA GLY A 258 20.31 21.31 26.43
C GLY A 258 21.21 20.43 25.56
N SER A 259 20.79 19.21 25.35
CA SER A 259 21.41 18.28 24.42
C SER A 259 21.28 18.80 22.97
N ASN A 260 22.33 18.59 22.15
CA ASN A 260 22.27 18.85 20.71
C ASN A 260 21.40 17.82 19.96
N ALA A 261 20.99 16.75 20.63
CA ALA A 261 19.99 15.81 20.15
C ALA A 261 18.70 15.97 20.95
N ALA A 262 17.56 15.77 20.28
CA ALA A 262 16.24 15.81 20.87
C ALA A 262 15.42 14.58 20.48
N ALA A 263 14.47 14.18 21.33
CA ALA A 263 13.45 13.20 21.00
C ALA A 263 12.27 13.89 20.30
N THR A 264 11.58 13.13 19.44
CA THR A 264 10.28 13.52 18.91
C THR A 264 9.20 12.56 19.40
N ARG A 265 7.95 12.81 19.05
CA ARG A 265 6.83 11.90 19.39
C ARG A 265 7.03 10.47 18.86
N TYR A 266 7.73 10.31 17.74
CA TYR A 266 7.91 9.02 17.09
C TYR A 266 9.31 8.45 17.23
N VAL A 267 10.37 9.25 17.10
CA VAL A 267 11.74 8.76 17.16
C VAL A 267 12.40 9.04 18.50
N PRO A 268 13.22 8.13 19.03
CA PRO A 268 13.87 8.30 20.33
C PRO A 268 14.90 9.42 20.34
N TRP A 269 15.51 9.75 19.19
CA TRP A 269 16.37 10.89 19.02
C TRP A 269 16.67 11.20 17.54
N THR A 270 16.90 12.47 17.30
CA THR A 270 17.49 13.05 16.09
C THR A 270 18.28 14.29 16.52
N SER A 271 18.94 15.02 15.59
CA SER A 271 19.51 16.31 15.94
C SER A 271 18.42 17.27 16.42
N TRP A 272 18.78 18.18 17.36
CA TRP A 272 17.83 19.19 17.84
C TRP A 272 17.26 20.01 16.66
N GLN A 273 18.12 20.38 15.72
CA GLN A 273 17.70 21.17 14.56
C GLN A 273 16.65 20.44 13.70
N ALA A 274 16.75 19.11 13.57
CA ALA A 274 15.74 18.30 12.88
C ALA A 274 14.43 18.17 13.70
N ALA A 275 14.55 17.99 15.02
CA ALA A 275 13.40 17.87 15.93
C ALA A 275 12.65 19.19 16.14
N ALA A 276 13.32 20.34 15.95
CA ALA A 276 12.74 21.67 16.17
C ALA A 276 11.97 22.20 14.93
N ARG A 277 11.70 21.36 13.96
CA ARG A 277 10.98 21.73 12.72
C ARG A 277 9.47 21.58 12.89
N ILE A 278 8.75 22.24 11.98
CA ILE A 278 7.28 22.17 11.92
C ILE A 278 6.85 20.77 11.46
N TRP A 279 5.76 20.30 12.05
CA TRP A 279 5.05 19.10 11.61
C TRP A 279 3.94 19.48 10.63
N PRO A 280 3.93 18.98 9.36
CA PRO A 280 2.81 19.16 8.45
C PRO A 280 1.54 18.53 9.03
N ASN A 281 0.45 19.28 9.02
CA ASN A 281 -0.84 18.78 9.48
C ASN A 281 -1.98 19.64 8.96
N ALA A 282 -3.20 19.11 8.94
CA ALA A 282 -4.42 19.83 8.56
C ALA A 282 -5.39 19.96 9.73
N THR A 283 -6.05 21.10 9.81
CA THR A 283 -7.16 21.41 10.73
C THR A 283 -7.98 22.59 10.22
N ASP A 284 -9.28 22.59 10.46
CA ASP A 284 -10.20 23.72 10.22
C ASP A 284 -10.08 24.35 8.82
N GLY A 285 -10.06 23.51 7.77
CA GLY A 285 -9.98 23.98 6.38
C GLY A 285 -8.61 24.53 5.95
N SER A 286 -7.58 24.33 6.77
CA SER A 286 -6.21 24.73 6.43
C SER A 286 -5.21 23.62 6.71
N SER A 287 -4.06 23.68 6.04
CA SER A 287 -2.92 22.80 6.31
C SER A 287 -1.63 23.59 6.43
N LEU A 288 -0.74 23.09 7.27
CA LEU A 288 0.62 23.56 7.38
C LEU A 288 1.52 22.69 6.49
N GLN A 289 2.36 23.34 5.68
CA GLN A 289 3.31 22.73 4.75
C GLN A 289 4.69 23.35 4.94
N THR A 290 5.71 22.71 4.41
CA THR A 290 7.08 23.24 4.36
C THR A 290 7.66 23.12 2.96
N GLU A 291 8.84 23.71 2.72
CA GLU A 291 9.51 23.59 1.41
C GLU A 291 9.90 22.16 1.06
N SER A 292 10.07 21.28 2.03
CA SER A 292 10.30 19.84 1.82
C SER A 292 9.03 19.04 1.56
N SER A 293 7.85 19.64 1.68
CA SER A 293 6.60 18.99 1.30
C SER A 293 6.55 18.78 -0.20
N GLY A 294 6.61 17.52 -0.64
CA GLY A 294 6.33 17.16 -2.03
C GLY A 294 4.83 17.25 -2.34
N MET A 295 4.48 17.21 -3.62
CA MET A 295 3.09 17.30 -4.10
C MET A 295 2.15 16.34 -3.36
N ALA A 296 2.63 15.12 -3.04
CA ALA A 296 1.84 14.13 -2.32
C ALA A 296 1.50 14.55 -0.89
N VAL A 297 2.35 15.33 -0.21
CA VAL A 297 2.03 15.84 1.13
C VAL A 297 0.89 16.85 1.05
N TYR A 298 0.89 17.75 0.06
CA TYR A 298 -0.24 18.65 -0.19
C TYR A 298 -1.54 17.88 -0.50
N ALA A 299 -1.46 16.82 -1.30
CA ALA A 299 -2.63 15.98 -1.59
C ALA A 299 -3.14 15.23 -0.35
N HIS A 300 -2.26 14.73 0.49
CA HIS A 300 -2.57 14.08 1.78
C HIS A 300 -3.31 15.05 2.71
N GLU A 301 -2.74 16.24 2.91
CA GLU A 301 -3.33 17.23 3.81
C GLU A 301 -4.67 17.78 3.28
N LEU A 302 -4.82 17.94 1.94
CA LEU A 302 -6.12 18.29 1.37
C LEU A 302 -7.16 17.19 1.63
N SER A 303 -6.75 15.92 1.65
CA SER A 303 -7.66 14.81 1.97
C SER A 303 -8.20 14.91 3.40
N HIS A 304 -7.38 15.38 4.35
CA HIS A 304 -7.86 15.70 5.71
C HIS A 304 -8.88 16.83 5.72
N ILE A 305 -8.62 17.90 4.97
CA ILE A 305 -9.57 19.01 4.81
C ILE A 305 -10.89 18.52 4.20
N LEU A 306 -10.85 17.54 3.32
CA LEU A 306 -12.02 16.88 2.73
C LEU A 306 -12.65 15.80 3.63
N GLY A 307 -12.13 15.57 4.82
CA GLY A 307 -12.77 14.78 5.87
C GLY A 307 -12.34 13.32 5.97
N ILE A 308 -11.14 12.96 5.53
CA ILE A 308 -10.52 11.64 5.77
C ILE A 308 -9.45 11.77 6.84
N GLY A 309 -9.40 10.86 7.80
CA GLY A 309 -8.39 10.82 8.86
C GLY A 309 -7.10 10.11 8.44
N ASP A 310 -6.09 10.14 9.31
CA ASP A 310 -4.85 9.38 9.15
C ASP A 310 -5.06 7.89 9.36
N ASN A 311 -4.36 7.08 8.57
CA ASN A 311 -4.37 5.62 8.67
C ASN A 311 -2.97 5.03 8.74
N TYR A 312 -2.14 5.50 9.67
CA TYR A 312 -0.79 4.97 9.86
C TYR A 312 -0.49 4.62 11.31
N ASN A 313 0.44 3.70 11.49
CA ASN A 313 1.00 3.29 12.77
C ASN A 313 2.16 4.22 13.18
N ASN A 314 2.63 4.06 14.42
CA ASN A 314 3.95 4.53 14.81
C ASN A 314 4.98 3.44 14.47
N PRO A 315 5.87 3.64 13.48
CA PRO A 315 6.85 2.63 13.07
C PRO A 315 7.94 2.37 14.12
N TYR A 316 8.09 3.26 15.09
CA TYR A 316 9.05 3.17 16.20
C TYR A 316 8.36 2.92 17.55
N GLY A 317 7.06 2.57 17.51
CA GLY A 317 6.25 2.35 18.71
C GLY A 317 6.74 1.18 19.57
N THR A 318 6.45 1.23 20.86
CA THR A 318 6.68 0.12 21.78
C THR A 318 5.39 -0.16 22.54
N PRO A 319 4.77 -1.33 22.32
CA PRO A 319 5.16 -2.40 21.41
C PRO A 319 5.05 -2.00 19.93
N LEU A 320 5.80 -2.69 19.07
CA LEU A 320 5.68 -2.52 17.62
C LEU A 320 4.28 -2.95 17.15
N SER A 321 3.77 -2.23 16.15
CA SER A 321 2.55 -2.60 15.43
C SER A 321 2.83 -2.50 13.94
N ARG A 322 2.40 -3.50 13.17
CA ARG A 322 2.53 -3.52 11.70
C ARG A 322 1.88 -2.28 11.08
N ALA A 323 2.43 -1.77 9.99
CA ALA A 323 1.79 -0.73 9.19
C ALA A 323 0.40 -1.19 8.69
N TYR A 324 -0.55 -0.24 8.61
CA TYR A 324 -1.95 -0.57 8.34
C TYR A 324 -2.23 -0.75 6.85
N THR A 325 -2.19 0.35 6.09
CA THR A 325 -2.28 0.33 4.63
C THR A 325 -0.88 0.44 4.00
N GLY A 326 0.06 0.99 4.76
CA GLY A 326 1.44 1.15 4.33
C GLY A 326 1.54 2.03 3.09
N ILE A 327 2.36 1.60 2.16
CA ILE A 327 2.68 2.31 0.92
C ILE A 327 1.51 2.34 -0.08
N TRP A 328 0.47 1.54 0.14
CA TRP A 328 -0.63 1.33 -0.81
C TRP A 328 -1.74 2.40 -0.75
N GLY A 329 -1.71 3.31 0.20
CA GLY A 329 -2.76 4.31 0.39
C GLY A 329 -2.25 5.69 0.75
N MET A 330 -2.84 6.73 0.15
CA MET A 330 -2.49 8.15 0.36
C MET A 330 -2.56 8.54 1.84
N LEU A 331 -3.59 8.13 2.56
CA LEU A 331 -3.78 8.48 3.99
C LEU A 331 -2.94 7.62 4.94
N SER A 332 -1.97 6.86 4.40
CA SER A 332 -0.95 6.13 5.13
C SER A 332 0.44 6.57 4.63
N ARG A 333 1.36 5.64 4.43
CA ARG A 333 2.73 5.97 3.98
C ARG A 333 2.86 6.05 2.47
N GLY A 334 1.77 5.86 1.70
CA GLY A 334 1.71 6.12 0.27
C GLY A 334 1.98 7.58 -0.10
N THR A 335 1.79 8.52 0.83
CA THR A 335 2.27 9.90 0.76
C THR A 335 3.77 10.01 0.44
N PHE A 336 4.57 9.00 0.84
CA PHE A 336 6.03 9.04 0.65
C PHE A 336 6.48 8.51 -0.71
N ASN A 337 5.55 8.02 -1.54
CA ASN A 337 5.88 7.52 -2.88
C ASN A 337 6.47 8.61 -3.76
N GLY A 338 7.46 8.20 -4.52
CA GLY A 338 8.25 9.01 -5.43
C GLY A 338 9.60 8.35 -5.67
N PRO A 339 10.39 8.83 -6.63
CA PRO A 339 11.71 8.27 -6.91
C PRO A 339 12.65 8.46 -5.70
N GLY A 340 13.50 7.46 -5.43
CA GLY A 340 14.49 7.50 -4.35
C GLY A 340 13.93 7.27 -2.95
N GLY A 341 12.64 7.00 -2.82
CA GLY A 341 12.02 6.57 -1.56
C GLY A 341 12.05 7.60 -0.41
N PRO A 342 11.78 7.15 0.83
CA PRO A 342 11.57 8.04 1.97
C PRO A 342 12.80 8.86 2.36
N HIS A 343 14.00 8.34 2.16
CA HIS A 343 15.25 9.01 2.57
C HIS A 343 15.65 10.19 1.69
N THR A 344 14.89 10.51 0.65
CA THR A 344 15.11 11.70 -0.21
C THR A 344 14.15 12.85 0.11
N ARG A 345 13.20 12.67 1.03
CA ARG A 345 12.15 13.63 1.34
C ARG A 345 12.63 14.96 1.92
N TRP A 346 13.82 14.97 2.55
CA TRP A 346 14.40 16.20 3.10
C TRP A 346 14.88 17.19 2.06
N GLN A 347 14.98 16.80 0.79
CA GLN A 347 15.52 17.62 -0.28
C GLN A 347 14.57 18.78 -0.65
N ILE A 348 15.15 19.96 -0.84
CA ILE A 348 14.44 21.18 -1.30
C ILE A 348 15.05 21.68 -2.61
N PRO A 349 14.28 21.83 -3.68
CA PRO A 349 12.85 21.50 -3.83
C PRO A 349 12.54 20.01 -3.69
N ALA A 350 11.31 19.71 -3.31
CA ALA A 350 10.84 18.34 -3.09
C ALA A 350 10.47 17.63 -4.40
N THR A 351 11.47 17.08 -5.08
CA THR A 351 11.35 16.47 -6.43
C THR A 351 11.57 14.95 -6.45
N ALA A 352 11.66 14.33 -5.27
CA ALA A 352 11.96 12.92 -5.07
C ALA A 352 10.90 12.26 -4.17
N GLY A 353 11.27 11.53 -3.13
CA GLY A 353 10.31 10.89 -2.22
C GLY A 353 9.22 11.86 -1.75
N GLY A 354 7.94 11.44 -1.84
CA GLY A 354 6.79 12.29 -1.57
C GLY A 354 6.36 13.22 -2.71
N SER A 355 7.00 13.14 -3.88
CA SER A 355 6.67 14.00 -5.04
C SER A 355 5.51 13.46 -5.89
N MET A 356 5.08 12.20 -5.73
CA MET A 356 4.00 11.60 -6.51
C MET A 356 2.83 11.12 -5.63
N GLY A 357 3.12 10.42 -4.54
CA GLY A 357 2.11 9.77 -3.70
C GLY A 357 1.51 8.51 -4.32
N ALA A 358 0.76 7.74 -3.54
CA ALA A 358 -0.11 6.69 -4.03
C ALA A 358 -1.54 7.22 -4.17
N GLN A 359 -2.37 6.53 -4.94
CA GLN A 359 -3.79 6.84 -4.98
C GLN A 359 -4.49 6.54 -3.64
N HIS A 360 -5.65 7.15 -3.41
CA HIS A 360 -6.54 6.73 -2.34
C HIS A 360 -6.99 5.28 -2.54
N VAL A 361 -7.09 4.53 -1.44
CA VAL A 361 -7.72 3.21 -1.47
C VAL A 361 -9.22 3.34 -1.76
N LEU A 362 -9.83 2.29 -2.28
CA LEU A 362 -11.25 2.29 -2.69
C LEU A 362 -12.21 2.82 -1.59
N ARG A 363 -11.92 2.49 -0.33
CA ARG A 363 -12.69 2.99 0.82
C ARG A 363 -12.72 4.52 0.86
N ASP A 364 -11.57 5.15 0.67
CA ASP A 364 -11.43 6.60 0.73
C ASP A 364 -12.06 7.26 -0.49
N LYS A 365 -11.87 6.68 -1.68
CA LYS A 365 -12.55 7.14 -2.91
C LYS A 365 -14.08 7.09 -2.78
N LEU A 366 -14.62 6.07 -2.12
CA LEU A 366 -16.06 5.96 -1.84
C LEU A 366 -16.52 7.03 -0.85
N LYS A 367 -15.76 7.29 0.21
CA LYS A 367 -16.07 8.31 1.20
C LYS A 367 -16.01 9.72 0.62
N LEU A 368 -15.03 10.01 -0.22
CA LEU A 368 -14.88 11.28 -0.95
C LEU A 368 -15.90 11.45 -2.09
N GLY A 369 -16.58 10.37 -2.51
CA GLY A 369 -17.51 10.41 -3.64
C GLY A 369 -16.82 10.55 -5.01
N ILE A 370 -15.55 10.19 -5.12
CA ILE A 370 -14.73 10.34 -6.32
C ILE A 370 -14.67 9.08 -7.20
N VAL A 371 -15.44 8.07 -6.87
CA VAL A 371 -15.65 6.88 -7.70
C VAL A 371 -17.13 6.67 -7.96
N ASP A 372 -17.52 6.29 -9.19
CA ASP A 372 -18.92 6.00 -9.50
C ASP A 372 -19.39 4.72 -8.84
N GLU A 373 -20.54 4.76 -8.16
CA GLU A 373 -21.18 3.58 -7.57
C GLU A 373 -21.42 2.46 -8.61
N LYS A 374 -21.73 2.79 -9.86
CA LYS A 374 -21.90 1.81 -10.96
C LYS A 374 -20.63 1.03 -11.27
N ASN A 375 -19.46 1.59 -10.96
CA ASN A 375 -18.14 0.98 -11.14
C ASN A 375 -17.64 0.23 -9.91
N VAL A 376 -18.46 0.09 -8.86
CA VAL A 376 -18.14 -0.69 -7.66
C VAL A 376 -19.12 -1.84 -7.52
N LEU A 377 -18.59 -3.06 -7.47
CA LEU A 377 -19.40 -4.23 -7.16
C LEU A 377 -19.69 -4.26 -5.66
N ARG A 378 -20.96 -4.05 -5.30
CA ARG A 378 -21.41 -4.17 -3.91
C ARG A 378 -21.86 -5.61 -3.65
N LEU A 379 -21.29 -6.22 -2.63
CA LEU A 379 -21.66 -7.54 -2.09
C LEU A 379 -21.97 -7.40 -0.61
N ASP A 380 -22.74 -8.33 -0.10
CA ASP A 380 -23.02 -8.47 1.33
C ASP A 380 -22.71 -9.90 1.76
N ARG A 381 -21.90 -10.05 2.81
CA ARG A 381 -21.43 -11.35 3.31
C ARG A 381 -22.59 -12.28 3.65
N ASP A 382 -23.60 -11.76 4.35
CA ASP A 382 -24.66 -12.58 4.93
C ASP A 382 -25.64 -13.10 3.87
N THR A 383 -25.79 -12.34 2.76
CA THR A 383 -26.60 -12.75 1.61
C THR A 383 -25.82 -13.52 0.54
N LEU A 384 -24.48 -13.44 0.55
CA LEU A 384 -23.64 -14.08 -0.46
C LEU A 384 -23.76 -15.61 -0.44
N LYS A 385 -23.97 -16.23 0.73
CA LYS A 385 -24.25 -17.67 0.87
C LYS A 385 -25.44 -18.15 0.04
N ASP A 386 -26.47 -17.29 -0.06
CA ASP A 386 -27.72 -17.57 -0.78
C ASP A 386 -27.67 -17.09 -2.23
N SER A 387 -26.81 -16.13 -2.54
CA SER A 387 -26.60 -15.57 -3.88
C SER A 387 -25.65 -16.40 -4.74
N GLY A 388 -24.65 -16.99 -4.15
CA GLY A 388 -23.63 -17.81 -4.79
C GLY A 388 -22.28 -17.10 -4.94
N LEU A 389 -21.38 -17.71 -5.70
CA LEU A 389 -20.03 -17.19 -5.95
C LEU A 389 -20.09 -16.05 -6.96
N ALA A 390 -19.54 -14.89 -6.59
CA ALA A 390 -19.42 -13.72 -7.46
C ALA A 390 -18.09 -13.74 -8.20
N VAL A 391 -18.12 -13.55 -9.54
CA VAL A 391 -16.92 -13.40 -10.37
C VAL A 391 -16.94 -12.02 -11.02
N ALA A 392 -15.85 -11.29 -10.93
CA ALA A 392 -15.73 -9.95 -11.45
C ALA A 392 -14.34 -9.70 -12.05
N ARG A 393 -14.27 -8.84 -13.09
CA ARG A 393 -13.03 -8.28 -13.58
C ARG A 393 -12.89 -6.85 -13.05
N VAL A 394 -11.79 -6.58 -12.35
CA VAL A 394 -11.46 -5.29 -11.75
C VAL A 394 -10.28 -4.70 -12.52
N THR A 395 -10.40 -3.43 -12.90
CA THR A 395 -9.37 -2.64 -13.59
C THR A 395 -8.47 -1.96 -12.56
N ALA A 396 -7.20 -1.74 -12.92
CA ALA A 396 -6.27 -0.99 -12.09
C ALA A 396 -6.84 0.39 -11.69
N ARG A 397 -6.71 0.73 -10.42
CA ARG A 397 -7.34 1.93 -9.79
C ARG A 397 -6.85 3.27 -10.35
N SER A 398 -5.65 3.28 -10.96
CA SER A 398 -5.08 4.44 -11.66
C SER A 398 -5.72 4.72 -13.01
N ALA A 399 -6.43 3.75 -13.60
CA ALA A 399 -7.02 3.88 -14.92
C ALA A 399 -8.55 3.93 -14.86
N PRO A 400 -9.21 4.79 -15.66
CA PRO A 400 -10.67 4.80 -15.73
C PRO A 400 -11.20 3.41 -16.13
N PRO A 401 -12.12 2.81 -15.34
CA PRO A 401 -12.60 1.44 -15.62
C PRO A 401 -13.54 1.36 -16.84
N GLY A 402 -13.94 2.51 -17.39
CA GLY A 402 -14.95 2.61 -18.44
C GLY A 402 -16.38 2.39 -17.93
N GLU A 403 -17.35 2.55 -18.79
CA GLU A 403 -18.78 2.51 -18.39
C GLU A 403 -19.23 1.19 -17.75
N LYS A 404 -18.68 0.07 -18.19
CA LYS A 404 -19.07 -1.29 -17.73
C LYS A 404 -18.00 -1.98 -16.90
N GLY A 405 -16.85 -1.31 -16.70
CA GLY A 405 -15.74 -1.82 -15.90
C GLY A 405 -15.95 -1.61 -14.42
N LEU A 406 -15.12 -2.26 -13.62
CA LEU A 406 -15.11 -2.09 -12.16
C LEU A 406 -13.79 -1.48 -11.73
N ALA A 407 -13.89 -0.46 -10.88
CA ALA A 407 -12.77 0.08 -10.10
C ALA A 407 -12.44 -0.79 -8.89
N GLY A 408 -13.43 -1.53 -8.36
CA GLY A 408 -13.22 -2.44 -7.24
C GLY A 408 -14.47 -3.15 -6.77
N VAL A 409 -14.31 -3.88 -5.67
CA VAL A 409 -15.40 -4.60 -4.99
C VAL A 409 -15.44 -4.15 -3.53
N ASN A 410 -16.64 -3.91 -3.01
CA ASN A 410 -16.87 -3.69 -1.59
C ASN A 410 -17.82 -4.76 -1.05
N ILE A 411 -17.40 -5.47 0.01
CA ILE A 411 -18.17 -6.52 0.64
C ILE A 411 -18.54 -6.07 2.06
N THR A 412 -19.80 -5.79 2.31
CA THR A 412 -20.29 -5.44 3.64
C THR A 412 -20.33 -6.67 4.54
N LEU A 413 -19.84 -6.52 5.77
CA LEU A 413 -19.73 -7.63 6.73
C LEU A 413 -20.95 -7.74 7.66
N GLY A 414 -21.75 -6.66 7.82
CA GLY A 414 -22.79 -6.58 8.86
C GLY A 414 -22.19 -6.52 10.27
N SER A 415 -21.26 -7.42 10.59
CA SER A 415 -20.43 -7.41 11.80
C SER A 415 -19.10 -8.12 11.52
N ASP A 416 -18.02 -7.64 12.12
CA ASP A 416 -16.73 -8.33 12.07
C ASP A 416 -16.74 -9.51 13.04
N LEU A 417 -16.54 -10.71 12.52
CA LEU A 417 -16.50 -11.96 13.30
C LEU A 417 -15.07 -12.39 13.62
N SER A 418 -14.07 -11.53 13.34
CA SER A 418 -12.67 -11.78 13.68
C SER A 418 -12.53 -11.96 15.20
N PRO A 419 -11.69 -12.89 15.66
CA PRO A 419 -11.42 -13.04 17.09
C PRO A 419 -10.76 -11.75 17.61
N SER A 420 -11.05 -11.40 18.87
CA SER A 420 -10.37 -10.30 19.52
C SER A 420 -8.87 -10.59 19.63
N CYS A 421 -8.05 -9.59 19.40
CA CYS A 421 -6.61 -9.65 19.61
C CYS A 421 -6.14 -8.44 20.43
N ASP A 422 -4.92 -8.49 20.98
CA ASP A 422 -4.32 -7.42 21.76
C ASP A 422 -3.06 -6.89 21.06
N ARG A 423 -3.11 -5.64 20.61
CA ARG A 423 -1.98 -4.94 19.97
C ARG A 423 -0.73 -4.80 20.83
N LYS A 424 -0.86 -4.99 22.17
CA LYS A 424 0.29 -4.96 23.07
C LYS A 424 1.11 -6.24 23.03
N THR A 425 0.50 -7.36 22.61
CA THR A 425 1.12 -8.69 22.60
C THR A 425 1.22 -9.29 21.21
N ASP A 426 0.41 -8.80 20.26
CA ASP A 426 0.39 -9.25 18.87
C ASP A 426 0.58 -8.06 17.92
N PRO A 427 1.76 -7.87 17.32
CA PRO A 427 2.02 -6.78 16.37
C PRO A 427 1.22 -6.89 15.08
N LEU A 428 0.65 -8.05 14.75
CA LEU A 428 -0.23 -8.28 13.60
C LEU A 428 -1.71 -8.05 13.92
N CYS A 429 -2.04 -7.70 15.17
CA CYS A 429 -3.41 -7.45 15.57
C CYS A 429 -4.00 -6.24 14.84
N ASP A 430 -5.03 -6.46 14.04
CA ASP A 430 -5.73 -5.41 13.29
C ASP A 430 -6.72 -4.60 14.16
N GLY A 431 -6.98 -5.05 15.39
CA GLY A 431 -7.88 -4.43 16.36
C GLY A 431 -9.37 -4.66 16.10
N GLY A 432 -9.74 -5.37 15.03
CA GLY A 432 -11.13 -5.75 14.74
C GLY A 432 -12.09 -4.58 14.46
N GLY A 433 -13.38 -4.92 14.39
CA GLY A 433 -14.45 -3.94 14.23
C GLY A 433 -14.55 -3.36 12.82
N TYR A 434 -14.22 -4.14 11.80
CA TYR A 434 -14.32 -3.76 10.41
C TYR A 434 -15.74 -3.92 9.88
N ASP A 435 -16.15 -2.96 9.05
CA ASP A 435 -17.48 -2.95 8.45
C ASP A 435 -17.49 -3.64 7.08
N ASN A 436 -16.35 -3.64 6.38
CA ASN A 436 -16.29 -4.13 5.00
C ASN A 436 -14.93 -4.80 4.70
N TYR A 437 -14.92 -5.55 3.58
CA TYR A 437 -13.74 -5.80 2.77
C TYR A 437 -13.79 -4.95 1.51
N THR A 438 -12.63 -4.47 1.06
CA THR A 438 -12.43 -3.92 -0.29
C THR A 438 -11.43 -4.74 -1.07
N VAL A 439 -11.67 -4.88 -2.37
CA VAL A 439 -10.74 -5.51 -3.32
C VAL A 439 -10.54 -4.56 -4.49
N GLU A 440 -9.30 -4.21 -4.75
CA GLU A 440 -8.90 -3.33 -5.84
C GLU A 440 -7.64 -3.84 -6.53
N VAL A 441 -7.27 -3.26 -7.65
CA VAL A 441 -6.09 -3.63 -8.43
C VAL A 441 -5.12 -2.46 -8.45
N VAL A 442 -3.88 -2.71 -8.10
CA VAL A 442 -2.77 -1.77 -8.24
C VAL A 442 -1.97 -2.12 -9.49
N ASP A 443 -1.64 -1.14 -10.31
CA ASP A 443 -0.67 -1.22 -11.41
C ASP A 443 0.31 -0.05 -11.27
N ARG A 444 1.60 -0.28 -11.42
CA ARG A 444 2.61 0.77 -11.41
C ARG A 444 2.44 1.68 -12.61
N MET A 445 1.54 2.66 -12.48
CA MET A 445 1.07 3.56 -13.53
C MET A 445 0.46 4.81 -12.92
N GLY A 446 0.66 5.96 -13.53
CA GLY A 446 0.21 7.25 -12.99
C GLY A 446 0.82 7.53 -11.63
N MET A 447 0.01 7.97 -10.70
CA MET A 447 0.41 8.23 -9.31
C MET A 447 0.92 6.97 -8.59
N ASP A 448 0.44 5.78 -8.95
CA ASP A 448 0.93 4.51 -8.43
C ASP A 448 2.24 4.01 -9.10
N SER A 449 2.89 4.78 -9.98
CA SER A 449 4.12 4.35 -10.69
C SER A 449 5.24 3.92 -9.74
N PHE A 450 5.32 4.52 -8.56
CA PHE A 450 6.35 4.25 -7.55
C PHE A 450 5.89 3.34 -6.43
N THR A 451 4.73 2.67 -6.57
CA THR A 451 4.37 1.57 -5.67
C THR A 451 5.27 0.36 -5.94
N PRO A 452 5.61 -0.45 -4.92
CA PRO A 452 6.61 -1.51 -5.07
C PRO A 452 6.20 -2.62 -6.04
N ASP A 453 4.90 -2.90 -6.19
CA ASP A 453 4.40 -4.04 -6.95
C ASP A 453 3.12 -3.71 -7.72
N ASN A 454 2.67 -4.64 -8.57
CA ASN A 454 1.32 -4.66 -9.13
C ASN A 454 0.63 -5.96 -8.76
N GLY A 455 -0.70 -5.89 -8.52
CA GLY A 455 -1.46 -7.08 -8.11
C GLY A 455 -2.82 -6.71 -7.54
N VAL A 456 -3.41 -7.64 -6.82
CA VAL A 456 -4.70 -7.46 -6.17
C VAL A 456 -4.49 -7.07 -4.71
N LEU A 457 -4.99 -5.90 -4.33
CA LEU A 457 -4.99 -5.39 -2.97
C LEU A 457 -6.31 -5.77 -2.29
N ILE A 458 -6.24 -6.52 -1.20
CA ILE A 458 -7.39 -6.88 -0.36
C ILE A 458 -7.23 -6.16 0.98
N SER A 459 -8.28 -5.46 1.42
CA SER A 459 -8.23 -4.74 2.70
C SER A 459 -9.51 -4.92 3.50
N LYS A 460 -9.40 -5.02 4.82
CA LYS A 460 -10.51 -4.76 5.75
C LYS A 460 -10.67 -3.27 5.93
N THR A 461 -11.91 -2.75 5.96
CA THR A 461 -12.14 -1.31 6.07
C THR A 461 -13.26 -0.97 7.04
N LYS A 462 -13.14 0.20 7.70
CA LYS A 462 -14.17 0.79 8.58
C LYS A 462 -14.83 1.98 7.89
N ASN A 463 -16.10 2.18 8.15
CA ASN A 463 -16.82 3.37 7.67
C ASN A 463 -16.36 4.63 8.40
N LYS A 464 -15.98 4.52 9.67
CA LYS A 464 -15.44 5.60 10.50
C LYS A 464 -13.92 5.71 10.36
N ASP A 465 -13.39 6.93 10.47
CA ASP A 465 -11.95 7.22 10.47
C ASP A 465 -11.35 6.97 11.87
N GLN A 466 -11.40 5.74 12.31
CA GLN A 466 -10.74 5.28 13.54
C GLN A 466 -9.63 4.33 13.15
N ALA A 467 -8.42 4.81 13.14
CA ALA A 467 -7.24 4.04 12.73
C ALA A 467 -7.00 2.79 13.61
N PRO A 468 -6.69 1.65 12.98
CA PRO A 468 -6.70 1.40 11.56
C PRO A 468 -8.11 1.33 11.01
N PHE A 469 -8.42 2.18 10.02
CA PHE A 469 -9.70 2.10 9.31
C PHE A 469 -9.59 1.45 7.93
N ALA A 470 -8.38 1.24 7.45
CA ALA A 470 -8.05 0.37 6.33
C ALA A 470 -6.83 -0.48 6.72
N TRP A 471 -6.97 -1.80 6.62
CA TRP A 471 -5.95 -2.77 6.98
C TRP A 471 -5.72 -3.72 5.80
N VAL A 472 -4.54 -3.68 5.24
CA VAL A 472 -4.14 -4.55 4.12
C VAL A 472 -4.02 -5.99 4.60
N ILE A 473 -4.63 -6.91 3.87
CA ILE A 473 -4.35 -8.34 4.00
C ILE A 473 -3.06 -8.63 3.25
N ASP A 474 -2.07 -9.07 3.98
CA ASP A 474 -0.74 -9.33 3.48
C ASP A 474 -0.66 -10.76 2.91
N ALA A 475 -0.25 -10.87 1.65
CA ALA A 475 -0.02 -12.16 1.01
C ALA A 475 1.24 -12.85 1.56
N HIS A 476 2.16 -12.07 2.17
CA HIS A 476 3.41 -12.53 2.79
C HIS A 476 3.58 -11.86 4.16
N PRO A 477 2.98 -12.41 5.22
CA PRO A 477 3.00 -11.77 6.53
C PRO A 477 4.36 -11.86 7.25
N GLU A 478 5.34 -12.54 6.68
CA GLU A 478 6.71 -12.59 7.18
C GLU A 478 7.44 -11.28 6.91
N ASP A 479 8.39 -10.91 7.78
CA ASP A 479 9.20 -9.72 7.58
C ASP A 479 10.09 -9.82 6.32
N ILE A 480 10.08 -8.77 5.51
CA ILE A 480 11.06 -8.59 4.44
C ILE A 480 12.42 -8.28 5.08
N ASP A 481 13.41 -9.14 4.89
CA ASP A 481 14.77 -8.94 5.41
C ASP A 481 15.53 -7.87 4.60
N MET A 482 15.07 -6.60 4.69
CA MET A 482 15.57 -5.46 3.91
C MET A 482 16.42 -4.53 4.79
N VAL A 483 17.53 -4.06 4.22
CA VAL A 483 18.37 -3.03 4.83
C VAL A 483 17.68 -1.67 4.65
N ASP A 484 17.53 -0.94 5.77
CA ASP A 484 17.07 0.43 5.78
C ASP A 484 18.22 1.39 5.42
N PHE A 485 19.29 1.35 6.24
CA PHE A 485 20.50 2.13 5.98
C PHE A 485 21.72 1.52 6.69
N GLN A 486 22.91 2.01 6.34
CA GLN A 486 24.14 1.75 7.07
C GLN A 486 24.40 2.89 8.05
N ARG A 487 24.63 2.56 9.34
CA ARG A 487 25.00 3.56 10.35
C ARG A 487 26.44 4.05 10.13
N PRO A 488 26.81 5.23 10.64
CA PRO A 488 28.19 5.75 10.54
C PRO A 488 29.25 4.83 11.15
N ASP A 489 28.92 4.00 12.12
CA ASP A 489 29.80 2.97 12.72
C ASP A 489 29.94 1.71 11.86
N GLY A 490 29.27 1.64 10.70
CA GLY A 490 29.27 0.50 9.79
C GLY A 490 28.26 -0.59 10.13
N THR A 491 27.47 -0.44 11.20
CA THR A 491 26.39 -1.40 11.50
C THR A 491 25.20 -1.21 10.58
N THR A 492 24.55 -2.32 10.23
CA THR A 492 23.39 -2.33 9.35
C THR A 492 22.11 -2.14 10.17
N GLN A 493 21.31 -1.13 9.81
CA GLN A 493 19.95 -1.00 10.26
C GLN A 493 19.02 -1.68 9.27
N LYS A 494 18.22 -2.63 9.76
CA LYS A 494 17.16 -3.27 8.97
C LYS A 494 15.82 -2.64 9.28
N ILE A 495 14.90 -2.66 8.31
CA ILE A 495 13.51 -2.30 8.55
C ILE A 495 12.88 -3.27 9.55
N THR A 496 11.94 -2.77 10.33
CA THR A 496 11.20 -3.56 11.32
C THR A 496 9.77 -3.81 10.83
N MET A 497 9.03 -4.68 11.50
CA MET A 497 7.61 -4.91 11.23
C MET A 497 6.75 -3.63 11.29
N GLY A 498 7.19 -2.61 12.03
CA GLY A 498 6.51 -1.31 12.06
C GLY A 498 6.70 -0.49 10.79
N ASP A 499 7.72 -0.79 9.99
CA ASP A 499 8.00 -0.07 8.76
C ASP A 499 7.00 -0.45 7.66
N TYR A 500 6.49 0.55 6.96
CA TYR A 500 5.49 0.36 5.91
C TYR A 500 6.02 -0.40 4.67
N ARG A 501 7.34 -0.43 4.47
CA ARG A 501 8.00 -1.18 3.39
C ARG A 501 7.92 -2.69 3.58
N GLN A 502 7.60 -3.17 4.80
CA GLN A 502 7.28 -4.59 5.03
C GLN A 502 6.05 -5.06 4.23
N LEU A 503 5.19 -4.13 3.79
CA LEU A 503 4.04 -4.44 2.94
C LEU A 503 4.37 -4.39 1.43
N SER A 504 5.64 -4.28 1.03
CA SER A 504 6.01 -4.16 -0.39
C SER A 504 5.64 -5.38 -1.24
N ASP A 505 5.49 -6.55 -0.64
CA ASP A 505 5.10 -7.81 -1.28
C ASP A 505 3.69 -8.30 -0.92
N ALA A 506 2.87 -7.43 -0.30
CA ALA A 506 1.56 -7.78 0.24
C ALA A 506 0.50 -8.10 -0.83
N LEU A 507 0.73 -7.81 -2.10
CA LEU A 507 -0.28 -8.00 -3.15
C LEU A 507 -0.44 -9.46 -3.55
N PHE A 508 -1.69 -9.85 -3.86
CA PHE A 508 -2.03 -11.17 -4.36
C PHE A 508 -1.85 -11.26 -5.88
N HIS A 509 -1.29 -12.36 -6.36
CA HIS A 509 -1.01 -12.63 -7.76
C HIS A 509 -1.72 -13.88 -8.27
N ALA A 510 -2.02 -13.94 -9.57
CA ALA A 510 -2.67 -15.09 -10.17
C ALA A 510 -1.68 -16.22 -10.49
N GLY A 511 -2.12 -17.46 -10.31
CA GLY A 511 -1.40 -18.64 -10.76
C GLY A 511 -0.39 -19.22 -9.76
N ALA A 512 0.16 -20.37 -10.13
CA ALA A 512 1.11 -21.11 -9.33
C ALA A 512 2.52 -20.55 -9.50
N ASP A 513 3.35 -20.68 -8.46
CA ASP A 513 4.75 -20.28 -8.44
C ASP A 513 4.98 -18.79 -8.81
N SER A 514 3.98 -17.94 -8.58
CA SER A 514 4.08 -16.50 -8.82
C SER A 514 5.06 -15.79 -7.88
N GLY A 515 5.35 -16.38 -6.75
CA GLY A 515 6.03 -15.72 -5.63
C GLY A 515 5.07 -15.04 -4.66
N SER A 516 3.77 -15.13 -4.90
CA SER A 516 2.72 -14.61 -4.01
C SER A 516 1.55 -15.61 -3.89
N GLN A 517 0.60 -15.30 -3.02
CA GLN A 517 -0.65 -16.04 -2.87
C GLN A 517 -1.65 -15.67 -3.97
N TYR A 518 -2.46 -16.63 -4.41
CA TYR A 518 -3.55 -16.42 -5.37
C TYR A 518 -4.93 -16.59 -4.75
N GLU A 519 -5.02 -16.77 -3.44
CA GLU A 519 -6.26 -16.87 -2.70
C GLU A 519 -6.08 -16.45 -1.23
N TYR A 520 -7.15 -15.96 -0.63
CA TYR A 520 -7.21 -15.64 0.79
C TYR A 520 -8.52 -16.15 1.39
N THR A 521 -8.45 -16.80 2.55
CA THR A 521 -9.62 -17.31 3.27
C THR A 521 -9.72 -16.70 4.65
N ASP A 522 -10.72 -15.86 4.86
CA ASP A 522 -11.13 -15.44 6.19
C ASP A 522 -12.17 -16.43 6.76
N LYS A 523 -11.68 -17.35 7.58
CA LYS A 523 -12.53 -18.37 8.21
C LYS A 523 -13.50 -17.78 9.22
N ALA A 524 -13.10 -16.72 9.92
CA ALA A 524 -13.94 -16.05 10.92
C ALA A 524 -15.11 -15.35 10.23
N ASN A 525 -14.85 -14.52 9.24
CA ASN A 525 -15.87 -13.83 8.47
C ASN A 525 -16.49 -14.67 7.35
N ARG A 526 -16.15 -15.97 7.25
CA ARG A 526 -16.76 -16.94 6.34
C ARG A 526 -16.66 -16.56 4.87
N LEU A 527 -15.56 -15.88 4.46
CA LEU A 527 -15.30 -15.44 3.10
C LEU A 527 -14.06 -16.11 2.50
N HIS A 528 -14.10 -16.35 1.19
CA HIS A 528 -12.96 -16.83 0.41
C HIS A 528 -12.81 -15.99 -0.85
N PHE A 529 -11.62 -15.44 -1.03
CA PHE A 529 -11.22 -14.60 -2.15
C PHE A 529 -10.27 -15.39 -3.06
N TYR A 530 -10.45 -15.26 -4.38
CA TYR A 530 -9.62 -15.90 -5.38
C TYR A 530 -9.12 -14.88 -6.39
N VAL A 531 -7.84 -14.94 -6.74
CA VAL A 531 -7.24 -14.22 -7.86
C VAL A 531 -7.05 -15.22 -8.99
N LEU A 532 -7.91 -15.13 -10.00
CA LEU A 532 -8.11 -16.21 -10.98
C LEU A 532 -7.25 -16.04 -12.23
N ASP A 533 -7.11 -14.80 -12.69
CA ASP A 533 -6.48 -14.50 -13.99
C ASP A 533 -6.17 -13.01 -14.06
N LEU A 534 -5.19 -12.65 -14.88
CA LEU A 534 -4.85 -11.27 -15.19
C LEU A 534 -4.93 -11.01 -16.68
N LYS A 535 -5.11 -9.75 -17.03
CA LYS A 535 -5.08 -9.29 -18.41
C LYS A 535 -4.52 -7.88 -18.47
N ARG A 536 -3.59 -7.65 -19.38
CA ARG A 536 -3.27 -6.32 -19.87
C ARG A 536 -4.01 -6.10 -21.19
N ASP A 537 -4.71 -4.98 -21.30
CA ASP A 537 -5.37 -4.61 -22.54
C ASP A 537 -4.35 -4.14 -23.59
N ARG A 538 -4.82 -3.67 -24.75
CA ARG A 538 -3.94 -3.21 -25.84
C ARG A 538 -3.13 -1.96 -25.47
N SER A 539 -3.63 -1.15 -24.55
CA SER A 539 -2.94 0.04 -24.02
C SER A 539 -2.00 -0.30 -22.89
N GLY A 540 -2.03 -1.55 -22.39
CA GLY A 540 -1.19 -2.05 -21.31
C GLY A 540 -1.80 -1.91 -19.92
N VAL A 541 -3.04 -1.45 -19.78
CA VAL A 541 -3.75 -1.35 -18.49
C VAL A 541 -4.05 -2.73 -17.94
N LEU A 542 -3.69 -2.94 -16.68
CA LEU A 542 -3.86 -4.19 -15.94
C LEU A 542 -5.30 -4.34 -15.43
N SER A 543 -5.81 -5.55 -15.47
CA SER A 543 -7.03 -5.97 -14.80
C SER A 543 -6.92 -7.40 -14.32
N TYR A 544 -7.55 -7.72 -13.18
CA TYR A 544 -7.64 -9.07 -12.65
C TYR A 544 -9.07 -9.59 -12.68
N THR A 545 -9.22 -10.88 -12.96
CA THR A 545 -10.46 -11.61 -12.68
C THR A 545 -10.35 -12.17 -11.28
N ILE A 546 -11.27 -11.77 -10.42
CA ILE A 546 -11.36 -12.21 -9.03
C ILE A 546 -12.67 -12.95 -8.79
N ALA A 547 -12.69 -13.78 -7.76
CA ALA A 547 -13.95 -14.35 -7.28
C ALA A 547 -14.04 -14.24 -5.76
N ILE A 548 -15.26 -14.10 -5.26
CA ILE A 548 -15.56 -14.07 -3.84
C ILE A 548 -16.73 -15.01 -3.58
N ARG A 549 -16.60 -15.86 -2.55
CA ARG A 549 -17.69 -16.73 -2.11
C ARG A 549 -17.83 -16.74 -0.61
N SER A 550 -19.03 -17.10 -0.15
CA SER A 550 -19.27 -17.50 1.23
C SER A 550 -18.76 -18.94 1.46
N LEU A 551 -18.27 -19.20 2.68
CA LEU A 551 -18.00 -20.57 3.16
C LEU A 551 -19.26 -21.26 3.67
N ASP A 552 -20.38 -20.54 3.86
CA ASP A 552 -21.62 -21.04 4.43
C ASP A 552 -22.63 -21.52 3.38
N GLY A 553 -22.41 -21.16 2.10
CA GLY A 553 -23.30 -21.54 1.02
C GLY A 553 -22.78 -21.18 -0.37
N SER A 554 -23.44 -21.70 -1.41
CA SER A 554 -23.02 -21.56 -2.81
C SER A 554 -24.15 -21.08 -3.71
N GLY A 555 -25.25 -20.58 -3.15
CA GLY A 555 -26.43 -20.13 -3.87
C GLY A 555 -27.25 -21.25 -4.51
N PRO A 556 -28.31 -20.89 -5.24
CA PRO A 556 -29.27 -21.84 -5.83
C PRO A 556 -28.81 -22.40 -7.18
N GLN A 557 -27.66 -21.99 -7.71
CA GLN A 557 -27.19 -22.40 -9.04
C GLN A 557 -26.89 -23.91 -9.05
N ARG A 558 -27.31 -24.58 -10.13
CA ARG A 558 -26.90 -25.97 -10.37
C ARG A 558 -25.46 -25.97 -10.85
N ARG A 559 -24.58 -26.62 -10.12
CA ARG A 559 -23.17 -26.74 -10.44
C ARG A 559 -22.92 -27.96 -11.32
N GLY A 560 -21.93 -27.84 -12.22
CA GLY A 560 -21.54 -28.94 -13.07
C GLY A 560 -20.20 -28.63 -13.75
N VAL A 561 -19.44 -29.65 -14.07
CA VAL A 561 -18.15 -29.53 -14.75
C VAL A 561 -17.98 -30.73 -15.67
N ASP A 562 -17.41 -30.48 -16.83
CA ASP A 562 -16.91 -31.50 -17.76
C ASP A 562 -15.53 -31.09 -18.30
N LEU A 563 -14.78 -32.05 -18.78
CA LEU A 563 -13.45 -31.88 -19.39
C LEU A 563 -13.33 -32.72 -20.61
N ASP A 564 -13.09 -32.08 -21.76
CA ASP A 564 -12.78 -32.79 -23.00
C ASP A 564 -11.34 -33.35 -22.96
N ARG A 565 -11.11 -34.35 -23.82
CA ARG A 565 -9.80 -34.97 -24.00
C ARG A 565 -8.77 -33.93 -24.43
N GLY A 566 -7.65 -33.84 -23.65
CA GLY A 566 -6.59 -32.89 -23.92
C GLY A 566 -5.86 -33.14 -25.24
N VAL A 567 -5.44 -32.03 -25.87
CA VAL A 567 -4.66 -32.00 -27.11
C VAL A 567 -3.24 -31.46 -26.79
N VAL A 568 -2.22 -32.22 -27.16
CA VAL A 568 -0.83 -31.79 -27.00
C VAL A 568 -0.39 -30.92 -28.17
N ARG A 569 0.22 -29.77 -27.86
CA ARG A 569 0.91 -28.89 -28.80
C ARG A 569 2.35 -28.68 -28.38
N GLY A 570 3.27 -28.58 -29.33
CA GLY A 570 4.69 -28.35 -29.04
C GLY A 570 5.50 -29.65 -28.93
N ASN A 571 6.74 -29.54 -28.38
CA ASN A 571 7.67 -30.67 -28.27
C ASN A 571 8.07 -30.87 -26.78
N PRO A 572 7.59 -31.95 -26.12
CA PRO A 572 7.89 -32.22 -24.72
C PRO A 572 9.38 -32.42 -24.42
N SER A 573 10.14 -33.04 -25.34
CA SER A 573 11.59 -33.28 -25.16
C SER A 573 12.41 -31.97 -25.21
N LYS A 574 11.84 -30.90 -25.75
CA LYS A 574 12.45 -29.55 -25.75
C LYS A 574 11.93 -28.68 -24.59
N GLY A 575 11.15 -29.23 -23.67
CA GLY A 575 10.54 -28.48 -22.55
C GLY A 575 9.49 -27.45 -22.98
N ARG A 576 8.95 -27.57 -24.21
CA ARG A 576 8.01 -26.61 -24.81
C ARG A 576 6.78 -27.33 -25.37
N ALA A 577 6.04 -28.01 -24.49
CA ALA A 577 4.77 -28.59 -24.86
C ALA A 577 3.69 -28.25 -23.83
N THR A 578 2.47 -28.12 -24.32
CA THR A 578 1.29 -27.87 -23.49
C THR A 578 0.21 -28.86 -23.90
N CYS A 579 -0.41 -29.51 -22.92
CA CYS A 579 -1.70 -30.17 -23.06
C CYS A 579 -2.80 -29.16 -22.79
N THR A 580 -3.60 -28.84 -23.79
CA THR A 580 -4.77 -27.98 -23.63
C THR A 580 -6.03 -28.83 -23.51
N PHE A 581 -6.84 -28.56 -22.50
CA PHE A 581 -8.11 -29.20 -22.22
C PHE A 581 -9.22 -28.14 -22.32
N ASP A 582 -10.37 -28.49 -22.88
CA ASP A 582 -11.55 -27.65 -22.75
C ASP A 582 -12.31 -28.01 -21.48
N LEU A 583 -12.45 -27.02 -20.58
CA LEU A 583 -13.19 -27.13 -19.32
C LEU A 583 -14.55 -26.47 -19.49
N ALA A 584 -15.60 -27.27 -19.50
CA ALA A 584 -16.97 -26.80 -19.65
C ALA A 584 -17.68 -26.70 -18.28
N ASN A 585 -18.30 -25.53 -18.02
CA ASN A 585 -19.28 -25.40 -16.94
C ASN A 585 -20.65 -25.92 -17.41
N THR A 586 -20.97 -27.15 -17.10
CA THR A 586 -22.25 -27.81 -17.45
C THR A 586 -23.39 -27.48 -16.50
N GLY A 587 -23.15 -26.54 -15.56
CA GLY A 587 -24.15 -26.06 -14.62
C GLY A 587 -25.23 -25.17 -15.27
N ARG A 588 -26.14 -24.67 -14.42
CA ARG A 588 -27.18 -23.72 -14.82
C ARG A 588 -27.23 -22.57 -13.82
N ALA A 589 -27.15 -21.35 -14.31
CA ALA A 589 -27.20 -20.15 -13.50
C ALA A 589 -28.60 -19.81 -12.98
N GLY A 590 -29.67 -20.32 -13.64
CA GLY A 590 -31.04 -19.93 -13.32
C GLY A 590 -31.25 -18.42 -13.57
N ASN A 591 -31.91 -17.77 -12.63
CA ASN A 591 -32.14 -16.31 -12.66
C ASN A 591 -31.01 -15.52 -12.00
N ALA A 592 -29.86 -16.13 -11.75
CA ALA A 592 -28.71 -15.43 -11.14
C ALA A 592 -28.21 -14.32 -12.08
N GLY A 593 -27.86 -13.18 -11.52
CA GLY A 593 -27.24 -12.08 -12.25
C GLY A 593 -25.94 -12.51 -12.95
N ALA A 594 -25.52 -11.76 -13.94
CA ALA A 594 -24.36 -12.12 -14.80
C ALA A 594 -23.07 -12.41 -14.03
N ARG A 595 -22.87 -11.80 -12.86
CA ARG A 595 -21.67 -11.99 -12.02
C ARG A 595 -21.75 -13.20 -11.10
N LEU A 596 -22.96 -13.77 -10.91
CA LEU A 596 -23.21 -14.95 -10.05
C LEU A 596 -23.43 -16.22 -10.89
N GLY A 597 -23.42 -16.10 -12.22
CA GLY A 597 -23.64 -17.20 -13.16
C GLY A 597 -22.41 -18.03 -13.50
N SER A 598 -21.28 -17.79 -12.84
CA SER A 598 -20.02 -18.52 -13.03
C SER A 598 -19.76 -19.49 -11.90
N ASP A 599 -18.80 -20.40 -12.11
CA ASP A 599 -18.22 -21.21 -11.06
C ASP A 599 -16.69 -21.12 -11.12
N VAL A 600 -16.02 -21.41 -10.02
CA VAL A 600 -14.56 -21.55 -9.93
C VAL A 600 -14.23 -23.03 -9.78
N TYR A 601 -13.26 -23.47 -10.53
CA TYR A 601 -12.79 -24.85 -10.53
C TYR A 601 -11.35 -24.92 -10.03
N ARG A 602 -11.14 -25.72 -9.00
CA ARG A 602 -9.80 -26.08 -8.54
C ARG A 602 -9.25 -27.18 -9.42
N LEU A 603 -8.06 -26.96 -9.94
CA LEU A 603 -7.42 -27.82 -10.91
C LEU A 603 -6.25 -28.56 -10.27
N SER A 604 -6.04 -29.79 -10.70
CA SER A 604 -4.82 -30.53 -10.41
C SER A 604 -4.41 -31.36 -11.65
N ALA A 605 -3.10 -31.42 -11.91
CA ALA A 605 -2.55 -32.18 -13.04
C ALA A 605 -1.48 -33.15 -12.57
N SER A 606 -1.41 -34.31 -13.19
CA SER A 606 -0.35 -35.29 -12.98
C SER A 606 0.08 -35.95 -14.28
N ALA A 607 1.37 -36.27 -14.40
CA ALA A 607 1.89 -37.05 -15.52
C ALA A 607 2.11 -38.52 -15.11
N THR A 608 1.89 -39.42 -16.07
CA THR A 608 2.25 -40.85 -15.95
C THR A 608 3.18 -41.25 -17.08
N GLY A 609 4.03 -42.24 -16.85
CA GLY A 609 5.16 -42.64 -17.69
C GLY A 609 6.49 -42.17 -17.08
N ARG A 610 7.51 -43.04 -17.13
CA ARG A 610 8.82 -42.70 -16.56
C ARG A 610 9.43 -41.51 -17.30
N GLY A 611 9.94 -40.51 -16.54
CA GLY A 611 10.60 -39.31 -17.07
C GLY A 611 9.66 -38.22 -17.60
N TRP A 612 8.35 -38.40 -17.50
CA TRP A 612 7.36 -37.37 -17.87
C TRP A 612 7.01 -36.51 -16.64
N SER A 613 6.84 -35.21 -16.87
CA SER A 613 6.38 -34.24 -15.86
C SER A 613 5.29 -33.37 -16.43
N ALA A 614 4.36 -32.97 -15.55
CA ALA A 614 3.31 -32.00 -15.85
C ALA A 614 3.32 -30.90 -14.80
N TRP A 615 3.16 -29.66 -15.22
CA TRP A 615 3.03 -28.50 -14.34
C TRP A 615 1.84 -27.66 -14.77
N LEU A 616 1.06 -27.20 -13.79
CA LEU A 616 -0.17 -26.43 -13.99
C LEU A 616 0.10 -24.97 -13.66
N PRO A 617 0.20 -24.07 -14.66
CA PRO A 617 0.51 -22.65 -14.45
C PRO A 617 -0.54 -21.91 -13.62
N ASN A 618 -1.79 -22.36 -13.72
CA ASN A 618 -2.90 -21.84 -12.93
C ASN A 618 -3.69 -22.98 -12.31
N GLN A 619 -3.77 -23.03 -11.01
CA GLN A 619 -4.53 -24.04 -10.26
C GLN A 619 -6.02 -23.70 -10.12
N LEU A 620 -6.45 -22.57 -10.67
CA LEU A 620 -7.84 -22.12 -10.71
C LEU A 620 -8.28 -21.84 -12.14
N ALA A 621 -9.54 -22.11 -12.44
CA ALA A 621 -10.19 -21.68 -13.66
C ALA A 621 -11.61 -21.22 -13.35
N THR A 622 -12.19 -20.36 -14.19
CA THR A 622 -13.58 -19.94 -14.07
C THR A 622 -14.27 -19.99 -15.42
N ALA A 623 -15.51 -20.46 -15.44
CA ALA A 623 -16.37 -20.45 -16.61
C ALA A 623 -17.81 -20.10 -16.22
N LYS A 624 -18.51 -19.36 -17.07
CA LYS A 624 -19.97 -19.14 -16.95
C LYS A 624 -20.72 -20.43 -17.21
N ALA A 625 -21.87 -20.59 -16.58
CA ALA A 625 -22.76 -21.72 -16.88
C ALA A 625 -23.08 -21.80 -18.37
N GLY A 626 -22.87 -22.98 -18.96
CA GLY A 626 -23.06 -23.25 -20.37
C GLY A 626 -21.92 -22.76 -21.27
N THR A 627 -20.79 -22.35 -20.73
CA THR A 627 -19.59 -21.99 -21.51
C THR A 627 -18.38 -22.83 -21.14
N SER A 628 -17.33 -22.79 -21.94
CA SER A 628 -16.07 -23.45 -21.68
C SER A 628 -14.89 -22.48 -21.68
N VAL A 629 -13.76 -22.96 -21.16
CA VAL A 629 -12.47 -22.25 -21.10
C VAL A 629 -11.33 -23.24 -21.28
N ASP A 630 -10.30 -22.82 -22.04
CA ASP A 630 -9.09 -23.61 -22.23
C ASP A 630 -8.23 -23.64 -20.94
N VAL A 631 -7.81 -24.85 -20.55
CA VAL A 631 -6.87 -25.08 -19.45
C VAL A 631 -5.59 -25.68 -20.01
N GLY A 632 -4.49 -24.94 -19.88
CA GLY A 632 -3.16 -25.37 -20.31
C GLY A 632 -2.36 -26.07 -19.20
N VAL A 633 -1.81 -27.24 -19.48
CA VAL A 633 -0.86 -27.96 -18.62
C VAL A 633 0.48 -28.05 -19.33
N ALA A 634 1.52 -27.46 -18.78
CA ALA A 634 2.87 -27.56 -19.33
C ALA A 634 3.43 -28.97 -19.13
N VAL A 635 4.10 -29.50 -20.14
CA VAL A 635 4.58 -30.87 -20.16
C VAL A 635 6.03 -30.95 -20.59
N THR A 636 6.82 -31.75 -19.88
CA THR A 636 8.20 -32.04 -20.25
C THR A 636 8.50 -33.53 -20.23
N ALA A 637 9.44 -33.96 -21.08
CA ALA A 637 10.02 -35.29 -21.07
C ALA A 637 11.54 -35.17 -20.83
N LYS A 638 12.04 -35.82 -19.80
CA LYS A 638 13.51 -35.93 -19.55
C LYS A 638 14.16 -36.83 -20.59
N SER A 639 15.46 -36.70 -20.75
CA SER A 639 16.25 -37.68 -21.55
C SER A 639 16.02 -39.10 -21.04
N GLY A 640 15.74 -40.04 -21.92
CA GLY A 640 15.40 -41.44 -21.55
C GLY A 640 13.97 -41.61 -20.98
N ALA A 641 13.08 -40.65 -21.16
CA ALA A 641 11.67 -40.82 -20.85
C ALA A 641 11.03 -41.93 -21.70
N ASP A 642 10.00 -42.57 -21.18
CA ASP A 642 9.21 -43.55 -21.89
C ASP A 642 8.63 -42.93 -23.19
N ARG A 643 8.57 -43.75 -24.27
CA ARG A 643 8.07 -43.27 -25.56
C ARG A 643 6.63 -42.72 -25.48
N HIS A 644 5.86 -43.23 -24.57
CA HIS A 644 4.48 -42.82 -24.33
C HIS A 644 4.29 -42.40 -22.88
N GLY A 645 3.55 -41.30 -22.67
CA GLY A 645 3.11 -40.82 -21.41
C GLY A 645 1.66 -40.28 -21.48
N LYS A 646 1.17 -39.81 -20.38
CA LYS A 646 -0.17 -39.29 -20.30
C LYS A 646 -0.25 -38.23 -19.20
N VAL A 647 -0.90 -37.10 -19.47
CA VAL A 647 -1.33 -36.14 -18.44
C VAL A 647 -2.76 -36.45 -18.05
N VAL A 648 -3.05 -36.42 -16.78
CA VAL A 648 -4.41 -36.43 -16.22
C VAL A 648 -4.68 -35.08 -15.60
N LEU A 649 -5.69 -34.35 -16.11
CA LEU A 649 -6.23 -33.15 -15.50
C LEU A 649 -7.49 -33.50 -14.71
N THR A 650 -7.59 -32.97 -13.50
CA THR A 650 -8.82 -33.06 -12.67
C THR A 650 -9.29 -31.64 -12.39
N ALA A 651 -10.58 -31.36 -12.61
CA ALA A 651 -11.24 -30.13 -12.23
C ALA A 651 -12.34 -30.40 -11.21
N ARG A 652 -12.41 -29.62 -10.14
CA ARG A 652 -13.40 -29.75 -9.06
C ARG A 652 -14.02 -28.40 -8.79
N SER A 653 -15.35 -28.33 -8.79
CA SER A 653 -16.09 -27.11 -8.45
C SER A 653 -15.80 -26.67 -7.00
N GLU A 654 -15.50 -25.39 -6.81
CA GLU A 654 -15.35 -24.78 -5.48
C GLU A 654 -16.70 -24.54 -4.81
N SER A 655 -17.78 -24.41 -5.61
CA SER A 655 -19.15 -24.23 -5.11
C SER A 655 -19.82 -25.54 -4.70
N ASP A 656 -19.54 -26.65 -5.40
CA ASP A 656 -20.00 -28.04 -5.06
C ASP A 656 -18.87 -29.04 -5.30
N PRO A 657 -18.07 -29.35 -4.27
CA PRO A 657 -16.92 -30.26 -4.41
C PRO A 657 -17.25 -31.68 -4.90
N ARG A 658 -18.52 -32.08 -4.90
CA ARG A 658 -18.97 -33.36 -5.48
C ARG A 658 -18.96 -33.34 -7.01
N LYS A 659 -18.96 -32.15 -7.62
CA LYS A 659 -18.85 -31.96 -9.07
C LYS A 659 -17.38 -31.97 -9.47
N THR A 660 -16.95 -33.07 -10.05
CA THR A 660 -15.56 -33.31 -10.44
C THR A 660 -15.54 -33.95 -11.83
N ALA A 661 -14.65 -33.47 -12.69
CA ALA A 661 -14.37 -34.06 -14.00
C ALA A 661 -12.87 -34.43 -14.11
N LYS A 662 -12.58 -35.46 -14.91
CA LYS A 662 -11.21 -35.88 -15.22
C LYS A 662 -11.06 -36.15 -16.71
N ALA A 663 -10.00 -35.64 -17.30
CA ALA A 663 -9.66 -35.93 -18.68
C ALA A 663 -8.18 -36.27 -18.84
N THR A 664 -7.82 -36.84 -19.98
CA THR A 664 -6.47 -37.26 -20.28
C THR A 664 -5.94 -36.65 -21.56
N CYS A 665 -4.66 -36.35 -21.60
CA CYS A 665 -3.91 -35.94 -22.79
C CYS A 665 -2.81 -36.98 -23.05
N ALA A 666 -2.82 -37.61 -24.20
CA ALA A 666 -1.81 -38.60 -24.59
C ALA A 666 -0.52 -37.89 -25.02
N LEU A 667 0.61 -38.37 -24.58
CA LEU A 667 1.94 -37.83 -24.83
C LEU A 667 2.79 -38.82 -25.61
N ARG A 668 3.67 -38.30 -26.46
CA ARG A 668 4.65 -39.13 -27.18
C ARG A 668 5.96 -38.36 -27.34
N THR A 669 7.10 -39.00 -27.01
CA THR A 669 8.42 -38.50 -27.42
C THR A 669 8.61 -38.81 -28.90
N ARG A 670 9.23 -37.89 -29.61
CA ARG A 670 9.62 -38.10 -31.03
C ARG A 670 10.91 -38.89 -31.11
#